data_ec02cf437cc79172c6e46e8964890531
#
_entry.id   ec02cf437cc79172c6e46e8964890531
#
_cell.length_a   1.000
_cell.length_b   1.000
_cell.length_c   1.000
_cell.angle_alpha   90.00
_cell.angle_beta   90.00
_cell.angle_gamma   90.00
#
_symmetry.space_group_name_H-M   'P 1'
#
loop_
_entity.id
_entity.type
_entity.pdbx_description
1 polymer ?
#
loop_
_entity_poly.entity_id
_entity_poly.type
_entity_poly.pdbx_seq_one_letter_code
_entity_poly.pdbx_strand_id
1 'polypeptide(L)'
;MKKQFWVFLAAILMTGCTGNKQQPTVAATDWANTVVYEMNVRQYTPEGTFAAAQRELPRLKELGIDVVWLMPIYPIGVEGRKGTLGSYYAIKDYTDINPEFGTLADFDNFLAEAHRLGLKVIIDWVANHTSPDARWVTESPASWYERDAQGGLTYTADWSDTANLNYADEGMVKGMQEAMHFWLQRGVDGFRCDMACEVPLTFWEETIKDIKAQYPDVFMLAEGEEPLLQSQCGFHSSYSWELHHMMNDIAKGNKGIDDLVSYIKKDTERHPEGAYRLMFITNHDENSWAGTEFERMGDATQAMAVLTFTLPGGQPLIYTGQEMGWNHRFQFFEKDPIPAWKENVHTDFYRDLIAFKHSNPALSAGIGHGEFEIISTDNNTLTFTRSVPGNKVEVSVQLEAPWRWEYRTVCDPVDRVEPLSWWTGMNTPLQLMIHGTDIASYDLTIEGGKGVQVAKVHEAESPNYLFVDITIDAKAQPGTYNLVFTKEGKEFRYPYQLQARREGSAERTSFTTADMVYLLMPDRFANGDPSNDSTPDTDDKADRDAFFGRHGGDIQGIIDHLDYIADLGATAIWSTPLLLDNAPKESYHGYAASDYYQIDPRFGSNALYRELVSKAHDKGIKMIMDIVTNHCGTEHWWMQDLPFHDWIHQFDTYTGTNICFSTNMDPNASKQDLYIQESGWFVPSMVDMNLNNEYTLRYFIQWAIWWIEYADLDGLRVDTYPYNEKEPMSRWCEALMREYPNFNIVGECWTSSAPQLAYWQGGNANKDGFDSHLPAIMDFPLHDAMRAGLAERNPGWGQGMTRVYDCLSHDFLYHDLSNMMIFAGNHDTDRLGDVVGRNYNKAKLGITMLATMRGIPQLFAGDEMMFYSKDLSQGHGGLRVDFPGGWAGDKADYFTPEGREQHPVIADMYDYSRTLFQWRKSKEVIHNGKTLHFMTRDNTYAYFRYNDKEVVFVYINNSQEPKHLPWSYYKEISEGLTTGRNVITGETVTISDDTVVGPEQALVVEFGI
;
A
#
# COMPACT_ATOMS: atom_id res chain seq x y z
N MET A 1 -26.55 -8.29 -37.63
CA MET A 1 -25.47 -7.91 -36.79
C MET A 1 -25.69 -8.59 -35.40
N LYS A 2 -25.52 -9.86 -35.32
CA LYS A 2 -25.58 -10.67 -34.08
C LYS A 2 -24.64 -11.84 -34.30
N LYS A 3 -23.31 -11.61 -34.12
CA LYS A 3 -22.31 -12.70 -34.13
C LYS A 3 -20.90 -12.12 -33.86
N GLN A 4 -20.67 -11.49 -32.72
CA GLN A 4 -19.31 -11.17 -32.28
C GLN A 4 -19.12 -11.14 -30.75
N PHE A 5 -20.13 -11.49 -29.93
CA PHE A 5 -20.04 -11.41 -28.47
C PHE A 5 -19.87 -12.77 -27.73
N TRP A 6 -19.59 -13.87 -28.45
CA TRP A 6 -19.55 -15.23 -27.86
C TRP A 6 -18.29 -16.02 -28.21
N VAL A 7 -17.08 -15.42 -28.13
CA VAL A 7 -15.82 -16.16 -28.39
C VAL A 7 -14.81 -16.10 -27.23
N PHE A 8 -15.10 -15.51 -26.10
CA PHE A 8 -14.11 -15.42 -25.00
C PHE A 8 -14.37 -16.33 -23.78
N LEU A 9 -15.24 -17.32 -23.86
CA LEU A 9 -15.47 -18.25 -22.75
C LEU A 9 -15.22 -19.73 -23.06
N ALA A 10 -14.42 -20.10 -24.05
CA ALA A 10 -14.16 -21.49 -24.39
C ALA A 10 -12.74 -21.78 -24.88
N ALA A 11 -11.72 -21.28 -24.19
CA ALA A 11 -10.32 -21.58 -24.51
C ALA A 11 -9.46 -21.93 -23.27
N ILE A 12 -10.05 -22.41 -22.19
CA ILE A 12 -9.30 -23.03 -21.09
C ILE A 12 -9.80 -24.45 -20.93
N LEU A 13 -9.41 -25.34 -21.84
CA LEU A 13 -9.26 -26.76 -21.60
C LEU A 13 -8.61 -27.39 -22.85
N MET A 14 -7.40 -27.85 -22.66
CA MET A 14 -6.55 -28.73 -23.51
C MET A 14 -5.32 -28.06 -24.12
N THR A 15 -4.25 -27.98 -23.34
CA THR A 15 -2.93 -28.40 -23.82
C THR A 15 -2.18 -29.02 -22.64
N GLY A 16 -1.84 -30.27 -22.81
CA GLY A 16 -1.21 -31.12 -21.81
C GLY A 16 0.28 -30.85 -21.64
N CYS A 17 0.71 -31.13 -20.45
CA CYS A 17 2.00 -31.63 -19.98
C CYS A 17 3.24 -31.41 -20.87
N THR A 18 4.02 -30.37 -20.53
CA THR A 18 5.48 -30.50 -20.45
C THR A 18 5.89 -29.81 -19.15
N GLY A 19 6.43 -30.61 -18.23
CA GLY A 19 6.78 -30.17 -16.90
C GLY A 19 7.94 -29.18 -16.88
N ASN A 20 7.66 -27.98 -16.41
CA ASN A 20 8.60 -27.21 -15.61
C ASN A 20 8.06 -27.23 -14.19
N LYS A 21 8.80 -27.84 -13.27
CA LYS A 21 8.52 -27.70 -11.84
C LYS A 21 8.82 -26.23 -11.48
N GLN A 22 7.80 -25.40 -11.41
CA GLN A 22 7.87 -24.21 -10.58
C GLN A 22 8.02 -24.69 -9.15
N GLN A 23 9.14 -24.32 -8.50
CA GLN A 23 9.26 -24.38 -7.05
C GLN A 23 8.13 -23.54 -6.47
N PRO A 24 7.49 -23.97 -5.37
CA PRO A 24 6.55 -23.13 -4.64
C PRO A 24 7.31 -21.87 -4.22
N THR A 25 6.78 -20.70 -4.50
CA THR A 25 7.23 -19.43 -3.91
C THR A 25 7.05 -19.56 -2.41
N VAL A 26 8.17 -19.72 -1.69
CA VAL A 26 8.18 -19.69 -0.22
C VAL A 26 7.82 -18.26 0.15
N ALA A 27 6.82 -18.08 0.99
CA ALA A 27 6.51 -16.78 1.57
C ALA A 27 7.77 -16.20 2.24
N ALA A 28 7.98 -14.89 2.14
CA ALA A 28 9.08 -14.21 2.82
C ALA A 28 9.03 -14.53 4.33
N THR A 29 10.20 -14.75 4.93
CA THR A 29 10.28 -15.11 6.35
C THR A 29 9.98 -13.88 7.21
N ASP A 30 8.97 -13.97 8.08
CA ASP A 30 8.74 -12.97 9.13
C ASP A 30 9.81 -13.10 10.22
N TRP A 31 10.96 -12.46 10.00
CA TRP A 31 12.07 -12.47 10.97
C TRP A 31 11.75 -11.75 12.28
N ALA A 32 10.77 -10.85 12.30
CA ALA A 32 10.39 -10.08 13.48
C ALA A 32 9.72 -10.94 14.56
N ASN A 33 9.01 -12.01 14.17
CA ASN A 33 8.31 -12.88 15.10
C ASN A 33 9.06 -14.18 15.38
N THR A 34 10.38 -14.22 15.14
CA THR A 34 11.19 -15.44 15.33
C THR A 34 11.81 -15.55 16.72
N VAL A 35 12.02 -16.80 17.15
CA VAL A 35 12.81 -17.19 18.34
C VAL A 35 14.05 -17.93 17.88
N VAL A 36 15.22 -17.45 18.29
CA VAL A 36 16.52 -18.00 17.91
C VAL A 36 16.98 -19.03 18.95
N TYR A 37 17.43 -20.18 18.46
CA TYR A 37 18.05 -21.22 19.27
C TYR A 37 19.53 -21.38 18.91
N GLU A 38 20.41 -21.09 19.84
CA GLU A 38 21.86 -21.26 19.66
C GLU A 38 22.26 -22.70 19.93
N MET A 39 22.70 -23.41 18.91
CA MET A 39 23.11 -24.82 18.97
C MET A 39 24.63 -24.99 18.98
N ASN A 40 25.14 -25.50 20.06
CA ASN A 40 26.50 -25.98 20.17
C ASN A 40 26.58 -27.44 19.71
N VAL A 41 26.89 -27.72 18.47
CA VAL A 41 26.87 -29.08 17.89
C VAL A 41 27.72 -30.07 18.67
N ARG A 42 28.91 -29.67 19.16
CA ARG A 42 29.81 -30.51 19.94
C ARG A 42 29.15 -30.99 21.24
N GLN A 43 28.36 -30.11 21.88
CA GLN A 43 27.80 -30.34 23.21
C GLN A 43 26.33 -30.77 23.15
N TYR A 44 25.69 -30.70 21.99
CA TYR A 44 24.24 -30.86 21.85
C TYR A 44 23.75 -32.30 22.10
N THR A 45 24.56 -33.28 21.69
CA THR A 45 24.27 -34.69 21.88
C THR A 45 25.54 -35.44 22.31
N PRO A 46 25.43 -36.63 22.92
CA PRO A 46 26.61 -37.47 23.24
C PRO A 46 27.53 -37.72 22.06
N GLU A 47 26.97 -37.87 20.85
CA GLU A 47 27.74 -38.04 19.62
C GLU A 47 28.41 -36.73 19.17
N GLY A 48 27.77 -35.58 19.37
CA GLY A 48 28.23 -34.25 18.96
C GLY A 48 28.39 -34.11 17.45
N THR A 49 27.44 -34.66 16.70
CA THR A 49 27.47 -34.68 15.21
C THR A 49 26.18 -34.12 14.60
N PHE A 50 26.21 -33.64 13.35
CA PHE A 50 25.04 -33.22 12.61
C PHE A 50 23.99 -34.32 12.50
N ALA A 51 24.37 -35.54 12.23
CA ALA A 51 23.46 -36.66 12.12
C ALA A 51 22.74 -36.95 13.46
N ALA A 52 23.35 -36.68 14.60
CA ALA A 52 22.74 -36.79 15.90
C ALA A 52 21.84 -35.57 16.21
N ALA A 53 22.33 -34.36 15.95
CA ALA A 53 21.57 -33.13 16.11
C ALA A 53 20.30 -33.09 15.23
N GLN A 54 20.36 -33.62 14.03
CA GLN A 54 19.23 -33.75 13.10
C GLN A 54 18.05 -34.51 13.72
N ARG A 55 18.34 -35.52 14.55
CA ARG A 55 17.27 -36.30 15.21
C ARG A 55 16.51 -35.52 16.28
N GLU A 56 17.10 -34.44 16.76
CA GLU A 56 16.51 -33.56 17.78
C GLU A 56 15.79 -32.34 17.19
N LEU A 57 15.87 -32.10 15.87
CA LEU A 57 15.17 -30.97 15.21
C LEU A 57 13.65 -30.99 15.41
N PRO A 58 12.94 -32.15 15.36
CA PRO A 58 11.51 -32.19 15.69
C PRO A 58 11.18 -31.64 17.07
N ARG A 59 12.02 -31.93 18.09
CA ARG A 59 11.87 -31.42 19.45
C ARG A 59 11.96 -29.88 19.49
N LEU A 60 12.91 -29.29 18.76
CA LEU A 60 13.02 -27.83 18.67
C LEU A 60 11.80 -27.20 17.96
N LYS A 61 11.29 -27.83 16.92
CA LYS A 61 10.07 -27.37 16.26
C LYS A 61 8.85 -27.47 17.18
N GLU A 62 8.74 -28.54 17.95
CA GLU A 62 7.66 -28.73 18.95
C GLU A 62 7.76 -27.72 20.10
N LEU A 63 8.97 -27.33 20.48
CA LEU A 63 9.20 -26.25 21.44
C LEU A 63 8.75 -24.89 20.91
N GLY A 64 8.68 -24.71 19.57
CA GLY A 64 8.29 -23.49 18.90
C GLY A 64 9.46 -22.68 18.32
N ILE A 65 10.67 -23.25 18.24
CA ILE A 65 11.83 -22.58 17.66
C ILE A 65 11.62 -22.32 16.16
N ASP A 66 12.10 -21.17 15.67
CA ASP A 66 12.04 -20.77 14.28
C ASP A 66 13.41 -20.79 13.60
N VAL A 67 14.45 -20.36 14.32
CA VAL A 67 15.80 -20.19 13.79
C VAL A 67 16.80 -20.99 14.63
N VAL A 68 17.54 -21.86 13.98
CA VAL A 68 18.68 -22.55 14.61
C VAL A 68 19.96 -21.82 14.18
N TRP A 69 20.60 -21.15 15.14
CA TRP A 69 21.95 -20.61 14.95
C TRP A 69 22.97 -21.66 15.37
N LEU A 70 23.75 -22.14 14.43
CA LEU A 70 24.85 -23.07 14.68
C LEU A 70 26.12 -22.29 15.05
N MET A 71 26.70 -22.56 16.23
CA MET A 71 28.07 -22.13 16.55
C MET A 71 29.04 -22.58 15.45
N PRO A 72 30.28 -22.01 15.36
CA PRO A 72 31.16 -22.27 14.21
C PRO A 72 31.30 -23.75 13.89
N ILE A 73 31.01 -24.09 12.64
CA ILE A 73 30.93 -25.47 12.14
C ILE A 73 32.19 -25.92 11.40
N TYR A 74 33.19 -25.06 11.28
CA TYR A 74 34.37 -25.21 10.44
C TYR A 74 35.45 -26.07 11.10
N PRO A 75 36.39 -26.64 10.31
CA PRO A 75 37.58 -27.27 10.85
C PRO A 75 38.36 -26.31 11.75
N ILE A 76 38.85 -26.81 12.88
CA ILE A 76 39.59 -26.03 13.89
C ILE A 76 41.07 -26.15 13.67
N GLY A 77 41.83 -25.05 13.76
CA GLY A 77 43.29 -25.06 13.69
C GLY A 77 43.97 -25.90 14.79
N VAL A 78 45.22 -26.29 14.54
CA VAL A 78 46.02 -27.10 15.47
C VAL A 78 47.16 -26.27 16.07
N GLU A 79 47.68 -25.29 15.34
CA GLU A 79 48.72 -24.40 15.81
C GLU A 79 48.20 -23.47 16.92
N GLY A 80 48.81 -23.44 18.08
CA GLY A 80 48.39 -22.64 19.23
C GLY A 80 47.11 -23.13 19.93
N ARG A 81 46.59 -24.31 19.56
CA ARG A 81 45.31 -24.87 20.03
C ARG A 81 45.22 -24.87 21.56
N LYS A 82 44.14 -24.34 22.10
CA LYS A 82 43.77 -24.36 23.52
C LYS A 82 42.93 -25.61 23.83
N GLY A 83 43.19 -26.29 24.96
CA GLY A 83 42.54 -27.55 25.32
C GLY A 83 42.83 -28.69 24.31
N THR A 84 42.02 -29.75 24.37
CA THR A 84 42.24 -30.92 23.50
C THR A 84 41.61 -30.73 22.09
N LEU A 85 40.44 -30.08 22.03
CA LEU A 85 39.67 -29.91 20.76
C LEU A 85 39.77 -28.52 20.17
N GLY A 86 40.23 -27.52 20.91
CA GLY A 86 40.41 -26.15 20.43
C GLY A 86 39.15 -25.32 20.44
N SER A 87 39.36 -24.01 20.17
CA SER A 87 38.29 -23.03 20.04
C SER A 87 37.50 -23.23 18.73
N TYR A 88 36.19 -23.21 18.79
CA TYR A 88 35.31 -23.18 17.59
C TYR A 88 35.65 -22.00 16.68
N TYR A 89 36.16 -20.91 17.23
CA TYR A 89 36.45 -19.65 16.54
C TYR A 89 37.86 -19.62 15.88
N ALA A 90 38.73 -20.63 16.13
CA ALA A 90 40.02 -20.78 15.46
C ALA A 90 39.84 -21.46 14.08
N ILE A 91 39.26 -20.72 13.11
CA ILE A 91 38.83 -21.26 11.80
C ILE A 91 40.03 -21.71 10.96
N LYS A 92 40.03 -22.97 10.50
CA LYS A 92 41.05 -23.50 9.59
C LYS A 92 40.66 -23.40 8.11
N ASP A 93 39.41 -23.64 7.78
CA ASP A 93 38.86 -23.54 6.41
C ASP A 93 37.39 -23.11 6.47
N TYR A 94 37.08 -21.98 5.83
CA TYR A 94 35.71 -21.42 5.80
C TYR A 94 34.71 -22.20 4.96
N THR A 95 35.17 -23.12 4.13
CA THR A 95 34.37 -23.83 3.12
C THR A 95 34.25 -25.34 3.38
N ASP A 96 34.62 -25.79 4.57
CA ASP A 96 34.56 -27.21 4.98
C ASP A 96 33.93 -27.36 6.37
N ILE A 97 33.55 -28.59 6.72
CA ILE A 97 32.92 -28.94 8.02
C ILE A 97 34.00 -29.54 8.93
N ASN A 98 33.91 -29.19 10.21
CA ASN A 98 34.69 -29.84 11.25
C ASN A 98 34.46 -31.35 11.22
N PRO A 99 35.54 -32.17 11.01
CA PRO A 99 35.39 -33.61 10.96
C PRO A 99 34.79 -34.27 12.22
N GLU A 100 34.82 -33.58 13.36
CA GLU A 100 34.13 -34.01 14.58
C GLU A 100 32.60 -34.00 14.42
N PHE A 101 32.06 -33.10 13.60
CA PHE A 101 30.60 -32.92 13.40
C PHE A 101 30.07 -33.77 12.25
N GLY A 102 30.93 -34.25 11.35
CA GLY A 102 30.58 -35.04 10.18
C GLY A 102 31.18 -34.49 8.91
N THR A 103 30.46 -34.62 7.81
CA THR A 103 30.84 -34.18 6.45
C THR A 103 29.94 -33.10 5.93
N LEU A 104 30.30 -32.44 4.83
CA LEU A 104 29.41 -31.51 4.10
C LEU A 104 28.05 -32.16 3.76
N ALA A 105 28.02 -33.47 3.44
CA ALA A 105 26.79 -34.19 3.15
C ALA A 105 25.91 -34.36 4.42
N ASP A 106 26.53 -34.55 5.60
CA ASP A 106 25.78 -34.64 6.87
C ASP A 106 25.18 -33.27 7.22
N PHE A 107 25.90 -32.18 6.96
CA PHE A 107 25.37 -30.82 7.08
C PHE A 107 24.21 -30.55 6.10
N ASP A 108 24.37 -30.90 4.83
CA ASP A 108 23.32 -30.76 3.81
C ASP A 108 22.03 -31.51 4.23
N ASN A 109 22.17 -32.71 4.79
CA ASN A 109 21.04 -33.49 5.31
C ASN A 109 20.39 -32.81 6.52
N PHE A 110 21.20 -32.29 7.45
CA PHE A 110 20.71 -31.53 8.60
C PHE A 110 19.91 -30.29 8.15
N LEU A 111 20.46 -29.50 7.20
CA LEU A 111 19.84 -28.31 6.66
C LEU A 111 18.51 -28.65 5.93
N ALA A 112 18.51 -29.67 5.11
CA ALA A 112 17.31 -30.12 4.41
C ALA A 112 16.21 -30.58 5.36
N GLU A 113 16.54 -31.25 6.46
CA GLU A 113 15.58 -31.68 7.48
C GLU A 113 15.06 -30.46 8.28
N ALA A 114 15.93 -29.52 8.63
CA ALA A 114 15.51 -28.27 9.29
C ALA A 114 14.48 -27.51 8.43
N HIS A 115 14.78 -27.31 7.14
CA HIS A 115 13.86 -26.67 6.22
C HIS A 115 12.56 -27.45 6.02
N ARG A 116 12.61 -28.77 5.98
CA ARG A 116 11.40 -29.62 5.89
C ARG A 116 10.49 -29.43 7.10
N LEU A 117 11.06 -29.16 8.26
CA LEU A 117 10.32 -28.86 9.49
C LEU A 117 9.90 -27.39 9.60
N GLY A 118 10.29 -26.53 8.64
CA GLY A 118 10.04 -25.09 8.66
C GLY A 118 10.92 -24.34 9.65
N LEU A 119 12.10 -24.89 9.98
CA LEU A 119 13.15 -24.21 10.73
C LEU A 119 14.11 -23.52 9.77
N LYS A 120 14.56 -22.33 10.12
CA LYS A 120 15.64 -21.61 9.46
C LYS A 120 16.98 -21.96 10.10
N VAL A 121 18.05 -21.92 9.33
CA VAL A 121 19.40 -22.21 9.82
C VAL A 121 20.35 -21.09 9.46
N ILE A 122 20.91 -20.45 10.47
CA ILE A 122 22.02 -19.51 10.33
C ILE A 122 23.29 -20.09 10.90
N ILE A 123 24.44 -19.71 10.35
CA ILE A 123 25.74 -20.17 10.81
C ILE A 123 26.57 -19.04 11.38
N ASP A 124 27.43 -19.37 12.33
CA ASP A 124 28.36 -18.40 12.89
C ASP A 124 29.45 -18.04 11.88
N TRP A 125 29.73 -16.75 11.71
CA TRP A 125 30.68 -16.23 10.74
C TRP A 125 31.79 -15.43 11.40
N VAL A 126 32.98 -16.02 11.49
CA VAL A 126 34.14 -15.42 12.13
C VAL A 126 34.91 -14.60 11.10
N ALA A 127 34.57 -13.31 10.99
CA ALA A 127 35.16 -12.43 9.98
C ALA A 127 36.48 -11.75 10.42
N ASN A 128 36.74 -11.63 11.72
CA ASN A 128 37.90 -10.90 12.25
C ASN A 128 39.23 -11.66 12.10
N HIS A 129 39.22 -13.00 12.22
CA HIS A 129 40.44 -13.80 12.30
C HIS A 129 40.24 -15.25 11.83
N THR A 130 41.33 -15.96 11.61
CA THR A 130 41.40 -17.41 11.40
C THR A 130 42.32 -18.06 12.40
N SER A 131 42.56 -19.37 12.31
CA SER A 131 43.70 -20.02 13.01
C SER A 131 45.03 -19.68 12.33
N PRO A 132 46.18 -19.76 13.04
CA PRO A 132 47.47 -19.48 12.45
C PRO A 132 47.88 -20.52 11.38
N ASP A 133 47.30 -21.71 11.39
CA ASP A 133 47.47 -22.79 10.41
C ASP A 133 46.30 -22.94 9.44
N ALA A 134 45.54 -21.85 9.27
CA ALA A 134 44.43 -21.82 8.31
C ALA A 134 44.91 -22.01 6.87
N ARG A 135 44.05 -22.58 6.03
CA ARG A 135 44.33 -22.80 4.62
C ARG A 135 44.77 -21.52 3.90
N TRP A 136 44.13 -20.40 4.22
CA TRP A 136 44.47 -19.09 3.64
C TRP A 136 45.87 -18.60 4.03
N VAL A 137 46.41 -18.99 5.18
CA VAL A 137 47.79 -18.62 5.56
C VAL A 137 48.84 -19.17 4.60
N THR A 138 48.58 -20.36 4.05
CA THR A 138 49.52 -21.08 3.16
C THR A 138 49.17 -20.96 1.67
N GLU A 139 47.89 -20.81 1.33
CA GLU A 139 47.41 -20.84 -0.07
C GLU A 139 47.10 -19.44 -0.64
N SER A 140 47.03 -18.40 0.19
CA SER A 140 46.70 -17.03 -0.21
C SER A 140 47.91 -16.09 -0.05
N PRO A 141 47.90 -14.88 -0.66
CA PRO A 141 48.96 -13.90 -0.45
C PRO A 141 49.17 -13.57 1.02
N ALA A 142 50.45 -13.39 1.42
CA ALA A 142 50.79 -13.05 2.81
C ALA A 142 50.15 -11.76 3.31
N SER A 143 49.73 -10.84 2.40
CA SER A 143 49.04 -9.60 2.63
C SER A 143 47.59 -9.77 3.14
N TRP A 144 47.03 -11.01 3.04
CA TRP A 144 45.69 -11.28 3.56
C TRP A 144 45.63 -11.21 5.09
N TYR A 145 46.78 -11.25 5.76
CA TYR A 145 46.90 -11.23 7.21
C TYR A 145 47.67 -10.01 7.69
N GLU A 146 47.26 -9.49 8.84
CA GLU A 146 48.02 -8.51 9.57
C GLU A 146 49.31 -9.11 10.11
N ARG A 147 50.45 -8.38 9.98
CA ARG A 147 51.75 -8.87 10.42
C ARG A 147 52.48 -7.82 11.24
N ASP A 148 53.24 -8.32 12.22
CA ASP A 148 54.12 -7.48 13.03
C ASP A 148 55.35 -7.01 12.20
N ALA A 149 56.19 -6.19 12.80
CA ALA A 149 57.36 -5.61 12.18
C ALA A 149 58.41 -6.69 11.81
N GLN A 150 58.30 -7.89 12.35
CA GLN A 150 59.17 -9.03 12.09
C GLN A 150 58.57 -10.00 11.05
N GLY A 151 57.37 -9.70 10.57
CA GLY A 151 56.66 -10.53 9.57
C GLY A 151 55.82 -11.68 10.19
N GLY A 152 55.72 -11.73 11.52
CA GLY A 152 54.86 -12.70 12.24
C GLY A 152 53.38 -12.35 12.12
N LEU A 153 52.49 -13.35 12.21
CA LEU A 153 51.06 -13.14 12.29
C LEU A 153 50.69 -12.41 13.58
N THR A 154 49.73 -11.47 13.53
CA THR A 154 49.19 -10.79 14.71
C THR A 154 47.90 -11.46 15.15
N TYR A 155 47.54 -11.28 16.42
CA TYR A 155 46.30 -11.79 16.99
C TYR A 155 45.72 -10.79 17.98
N THR A 156 44.43 -10.87 18.25
CA THR A 156 43.71 -10.00 19.16
C THR A 156 43.81 -10.49 20.59
N ALA A 157 43.96 -9.61 21.55
CA ALA A 157 44.05 -9.87 22.99
C ALA A 157 45.10 -10.99 23.32
N ASP A 158 44.71 -12.05 24.00
CA ASP A 158 45.52 -13.21 24.37
C ASP A 158 45.18 -14.48 23.52
N TRP A 159 44.53 -14.29 22.36
CA TRP A 159 44.07 -15.39 21.52
C TRP A 159 45.16 -15.90 20.59
N SER A 160 46.18 -16.47 21.15
CA SER A 160 47.37 -16.95 20.43
C SER A 160 47.11 -18.11 19.46
N ASP A 161 45.90 -18.66 19.45
CA ASP A 161 45.38 -19.67 18.54
C ASP A 161 44.64 -19.02 17.35
N THR A 162 44.74 -17.68 17.16
CA THR A 162 44.15 -16.94 16.06
C THR A 162 45.19 -16.13 15.25
N ALA A 163 44.79 -15.63 14.07
CA ALA A 163 45.56 -14.76 13.18
C ALA A 163 44.62 -13.73 12.54
N ASN A 164 44.91 -12.45 12.74
CA ASN A 164 44.07 -11.36 12.28
C ASN A 164 44.09 -11.20 10.76
N LEU A 165 42.93 -11.01 10.15
CA LEU A 165 42.75 -10.74 8.72
C LEU A 165 43.00 -9.27 8.39
N ASN A 166 43.52 -9.01 7.20
CA ASN A 166 43.85 -7.65 6.73
C ASN A 166 42.81 -7.14 5.75
N TYR A 167 41.89 -6.34 6.20
CA TYR A 167 40.82 -5.71 5.39
C TYR A 167 41.31 -4.61 4.42
N ALA A 168 42.60 -4.23 4.45
CA ALA A 168 43.16 -3.37 3.43
C ALA A 168 43.53 -4.14 2.13
N ASP A 169 43.47 -5.48 2.14
CA ASP A 169 43.73 -6.31 0.95
C ASP A 169 42.39 -6.68 0.28
N GLU A 170 42.17 -6.15 -0.93
CA GLU A 170 40.94 -6.40 -1.70
C GLU A 170 40.75 -7.90 -2.05
N GLY A 171 41.85 -8.66 -2.20
CA GLY A 171 41.78 -10.09 -2.47
C GLY A 171 41.27 -10.88 -1.27
N MET A 172 41.67 -10.47 -0.06
CA MET A 172 41.12 -11.04 1.19
C MET A 172 39.64 -10.75 1.33
N VAL A 173 39.25 -9.50 1.14
CA VAL A 173 37.83 -9.08 1.17
C VAL A 173 36.98 -9.93 0.21
N LYS A 174 37.46 -10.08 -1.02
CA LYS A 174 36.77 -10.90 -2.03
C LYS A 174 36.70 -12.37 -1.63
N GLY A 175 37.81 -12.92 -1.11
CA GLY A 175 37.88 -14.32 -0.62
C GLY A 175 36.86 -14.56 0.53
N MET A 176 36.68 -13.57 1.41
CA MET A 176 35.69 -13.62 2.50
C MET A 176 34.25 -13.62 1.93
N GLN A 177 33.96 -12.76 0.98
CA GLN A 177 32.67 -12.70 0.30
C GLN A 177 32.35 -14.00 -0.45
N GLU A 178 33.30 -14.53 -1.22
CA GLU A 178 33.16 -15.81 -1.92
C GLU A 178 32.86 -16.97 -0.96
N ALA A 179 33.47 -16.98 0.22
CA ALA A 179 33.23 -18.00 1.24
C ALA A 179 31.81 -17.88 1.85
N MET A 180 31.29 -16.65 2.05
CA MET A 180 29.89 -16.45 2.46
C MET A 180 28.91 -16.94 1.38
N HIS A 181 29.15 -16.61 0.12
CA HIS A 181 28.33 -17.08 -1.00
C HIS A 181 28.33 -18.62 -1.14
N PHE A 182 29.42 -19.29 -0.81
CA PHE A 182 29.48 -20.77 -0.79
C PHE A 182 28.41 -21.40 0.10
N TRP A 183 28.15 -20.82 1.28
CA TRP A 183 27.15 -21.31 2.20
C TRP A 183 25.72 -20.90 1.81
N LEU A 184 25.54 -19.70 1.29
CA LEU A 184 24.24 -19.25 0.75
C LEU A 184 23.79 -20.11 -0.44
N GLN A 185 24.71 -20.49 -1.33
CA GLN A 185 24.42 -21.42 -2.43
C GLN A 185 24.02 -22.81 -1.96
N ARG A 186 24.41 -23.22 -0.74
CA ARG A 186 23.97 -24.46 -0.09
C ARG A 186 22.62 -24.34 0.58
N GLY A 187 22.08 -23.13 0.72
CA GLY A 187 20.76 -22.88 1.28
C GLY A 187 20.77 -22.46 2.75
N VAL A 188 21.90 -22.01 3.30
CA VAL A 188 21.93 -21.38 4.62
C VAL A 188 21.10 -20.09 4.59
N ASP A 189 20.27 -19.86 5.61
CA ASP A 189 19.32 -18.74 5.65
C ASP A 189 19.95 -17.43 6.15
N GLY A 190 21.20 -17.46 6.66
CA GLY A 190 21.87 -16.25 7.12
C GLY A 190 23.10 -16.51 7.98
N PHE A 191 23.57 -15.44 8.61
CA PHE A 191 24.80 -15.45 9.39
C PHE A 191 24.64 -14.74 10.73
N ARG A 192 25.24 -15.29 11.80
CA ARG A 192 25.63 -14.54 12.99
C ARG A 192 27.10 -14.15 12.82
N CYS A 193 27.39 -12.87 12.80
CA CYS A 193 28.72 -12.37 12.55
C CYS A 193 29.47 -12.08 13.86
N ASP A 194 30.48 -12.89 14.13
CA ASP A 194 31.33 -12.81 15.30
C ASP A 194 32.12 -11.50 15.29
N MET A 195 32.21 -10.85 16.47
CA MET A 195 32.95 -9.60 16.67
C MET A 195 32.71 -8.56 15.56
N ALA A 196 31.46 -8.36 15.14
CA ALA A 196 31.13 -7.50 14.00
C ALA A 196 31.63 -6.05 14.15
N CYS A 197 31.78 -5.55 15.39
CA CYS A 197 32.32 -4.22 15.67
C CYS A 197 33.81 -4.08 15.40
N GLU A 198 34.59 -5.17 15.40
CA GLU A 198 36.03 -5.19 15.14
C GLU A 198 36.37 -5.34 13.65
N VAL A 199 35.37 -5.55 12.81
CA VAL A 199 35.47 -5.63 11.34
C VAL A 199 35.04 -4.30 10.74
N PRO A 200 35.77 -3.74 9.72
CA PRO A 200 35.41 -2.46 9.13
C PRO A 200 33.96 -2.38 8.65
N LEU A 201 33.23 -1.32 9.00
CA LEU A 201 31.84 -1.09 8.60
C LEU A 201 31.67 -1.12 7.08
N THR A 202 32.65 -0.59 6.32
CA THR A 202 32.63 -0.60 4.85
C THR A 202 32.59 -2.02 4.25
N PHE A 203 33.24 -2.98 4.91
CA PHE A 203 33.18 -4.38 4.49
C PHE A 203 31.74 -4.92 4.65
N TRP A 204 31.12 -4.67 5.81
CA TRP A 204 29.75 -5.13 6.05
C TRP A 204 28.74 -4.46 5.13
N GLU A 205 28.85 -3.14 4.94
CA GLU A 205 27.96 -2.38 4.04
C GLU A 205 27.99 -2.94 2.61
N GLU A 206 29.17 -3.11 2.03
CA GLU A 206 29.33 -3.63 0.67
C GLU A 206 28.91 -5.09 0.56
N THR A 207 29.31 -5.92 1.55
CA THR A 207 29.06 -7.36 1.53
C THR A 207 27.58 -7.69 1.74
N ILE A 208 26.92 -7.06 2.73
CA ILE A 208 25.51 -7.32 3.01
C ILE A 208 24.63 -6.81 1.85
N LYS A 209 24.98 -5.68 1.26
CA LYS A 209 24.30 -5.16 0.07
C LYS A 209 24.40 -6.14 -1.11
N ASP A 210 25.58 -6.70 -1.38
CA ASP A 210 25.77 -7.70 -2.46
C ASP A 210 25.00 -9.00 -2.17
N ILE A 211 25.06 -9.47 -0.93
CA ILE A 211 24.32 -10.68 -0.49
C ILE A 211 22.81 -10.48 -0.64
N LYS A 212 22.26 -9.37 -0.12
CA LYS A 212 20.82 -9.10 -0.20
C LYS A 212 20.31 -8.91 -1.63
N ALA A 213 21.15 -8.41 -2.53
CA ALA A 213 20.79 -8.31 -3.94
C ALA A 213 20.58 -9.69 -4.62
N GLN A 214 21.23 -10.75 -4.11
CA GLN A 214 21.13 -12.10 -4.64
C GLN A 214 20.26 -13.03 -3.79
N TYR A 215 20.14 -12.74 -2.48
CA TYR A 215 19.41 -13.51 -1.48
C TYR A 215 18.61 -12.53 -0.61
N PRO A 216 17.47 -12.01 -1.09
CA PRO A 216 16.72 -10.95 -0.38
C PRO A 216 16.28 -11.33 1.05
N ASP A 217 15.96 -12.59 1.28
CA ASP A 217 15.49 -13.11 2.57
C ASP A 217 16.61 -13.50 3.54
N VAL A 218 17.89 -13.24 3.22
CA VAL A 218 19.01 -13.59 4.09
C VAL A 218 18.96 -12.83 5.40
N PHE A 219 19.12 -13.55 6.53
CA PHE A 219 19.16 -12.92 7.86
C PHE A 219 20.60 -12.60 8.28
N MET A 220 20.81 -11.39 8.83
CA MET A 220 22.12 -10.93 9.29
C MET A 220 22.03 -10.49 10.73
N LEU A 221 22.74 -11.20 11.63
CA LEU A 221 22.85 -10.94 13.06
C LEU A 221 24.28 -10.50 13.39
N ALA A 222 24.43 -9.35 14.03
CA ALA A 222 25.73 -8.82 14.46
C ALA A 222 25.99 -9.10 15.93
N GLU A 223 27.13 -9.66 16.27
CA GLU A 223 27.66 -9.55 17.63
C GLU A 223 28.27 -8.16 17.80
N GLY A 224 27.53 -7.28 18.47
CA GLY A 224 27.90 -5.89 18.71
C GLY A 224 26.68 -5.05 19.04
N GLU A 225 26.90 -3.86 19.60
CA GLU A 225 25.84 -2.92 19.99
C GLU A 225 25.96 -1.55 19.26
N GLU A 226 26.84 -1.45 18.24
CA GLU A 226 26.99 -0.22 17.47
C GLU A 226 25.78 -0.03 16.52
N PRO A 227 25.02 1.08 16.65
CA PRO A 227 23.84 1.31 15.83
C PRO A 227 24.12 1.36 14.31
N LEU A 228 25.36 1.73 13.91
CA LEU A 228 25.78 1.77 12.51
C LEU A 228 25.80 0.39 11.85
N LEU A 229 25.90 -0.70 12.60
CA LEU A 229 25.78 -2.05 12.06
C LEU A 229 24.38 -2.27 11.43
N GLN A 230 23.35 -1.67 12.00
CA GLN A 230 21.98 -1.77 11.50
C GLN A 230 21.66 -0.63 10.52
N SER A 231 21.90 0.65 10.90
CA SER A 231 21.50 1.80 10.09
C SER A 231 22.32 2.01 8.81
N GLN A 232 23.60 1.57 8.79
CA GLN A 232 24.49 1.73 7.63
C GLN A 232 24.79 0.40 6.94
N CYS A 233 25.13 -0.65 7.72
CA CYS A 233 25.60 -1.91 7.13
C CYS A 233 24.48 -2.87 6.74
N GLY A 234 23.26 -2.67 7.26
CA GLY A 234 22.09 -3.46 6.90
C GLY A 234 21.93 -4.79 7.67
N PHE A 235 22.50 -4.92 8.87
CA PHE A 235 22.17 -6.02 9.78
C PHE A 235 20.73 -5.88 10.25
N HIS A 236 20.02 -7.00 10.38
CA HIS A 236 18.66 -7.03 10.94
C HIS A 236 18.68 -6.97 12.46
N SER A 237 19.55 -7.75 13.08
CA SER A 237 19.62 -7.90 14.53
C SER A 237 21.03 -7.61 15.07
N SER A 238 21.10 -7.07 16.27
CA SER A 238 22.34 -6.83 17.00
C SER A 238 22.17 -7.27 18.46
N TYR A 239 23.27 -7.64 19.11
CA TYR A 239 23.25 -8.09 20.50
C TYR A 239 22.81 -7.00 21.48
N SER A 240 22.23 -7.40 22.62
CA SER A 240 21.88 -6.53 23.75
C SER A 240 22.72 -6.88 24.98
N TRP A 241 24.03 -6.69 24.90
CA TRP A 241 24.96 -6.95 25.99
C TRP A 241 24.67 -6.09 27.21
N GLU A 242 24.35 -4.80 27.01
CA GLU A 242 24.02 -3.87 28.10
C GLU A 242 22.79 -4.37 28.89
N LEU A 243 21.74 -4.87 28.17
CA LEU A 243 20.58 -5.49 28.83
C LEU A 243 20.94 -6.74 29.58
N HIS A 244 21.74 -7.62 28.98
CA HIS A 244 22.19 -8.86 29.61
C HIS A 244 22.90 -8.57 30.94
N HIS A 245 23.88 -7.64 30.95
CA HIS A 245 24.57 -7.24 32.17
C HIS A 245 23.61 -6.56 33.16
N MET A 246 22.68 -5.73 32.71
CA MET A 246 21.64 -5.09 33.51
C MET A 246 20.80 -6.13 34.27
N MET A 247 20.31 -7.15 33.56
CA MET A 247 19.52 -8.23 34.16
C MET A 247 20.31 -9.03 35.22
N ASN A 248 21.60 -9.29 34.95
CA ASN A 248 22.49 -9.91 35.96
C ASN A 248 22.65 -9.03 37.20
N ASP A 249 22.80 -7.71 37.03
CA ASP A 249 22.94 -6.76 38.13
C ASP A 249 21.64 -6.60 38.93
N ILE A 250 20.48 -6.61 38.25
CA ILE A 250 19.17 -6.61 38.94
C ILE A 250 18.99 -7.88 39.77
N ALA A 251 19.29 -9.05 39.20
CA ALA A 251 19.20 -10.32 39.92
C ALA A 251 20.08 -10.38 41.18
N LYS A 252 21.21 -9.66 41.15
CA LYS A 252 22.14 -9.51 42.29
C LYS A 252 21.80 -8.36 43.27
N GLY A 253 20.76 -7.55 42.92
CA GLY A 253 20.37 -6.40 43.73
C GLY A 253 21.32 -5.19 43.59
N ASN A 254 22.18 -5.16 42.59
CA ASN A 254 23.09 -4.03 42.31
C ASN A 254 22.40 -2.88 41.55
N LYS A 255 21.34 -3.21 40.80
CA LYS A 255 20.49 -2.29 40.02
C LYS A 255 19.02 -2.57 40.26
N GLY A 256 18.16 -1.67 39.83
CA GLY A 256 16.72 -1.75 40.03
C GLY A 256 15.90 -1.32 38.81
N ILE A 257 14.62 -1.11 39.06
CA ILE A 257 13.62 -0.80 38.06
C ILE A 257 13.96 0.50 37.30
N ASP A 258 14.43 1.55 37.99
CA ASP A 258 14.77 2.83 37.38
C ASP A 258 15.93 2.71 36.38
N ASP A 259 16.89 1.81 36.66
CA ASP A 259 18.00 1.53 35.74
C ASP A 259 17.49 0.83 34.48
N LEU A 260 16.59 -0.14 34.62
CA LEU A 260 16.00 -0.87 33.52
C LEU A 260 15.14 0.07 32.63
N VAL A 261 14.31 0.92 33.23
CA VAL A 261 13.50 1.91 32.52
C VAL A 261 14.38 2.89 31.74
N SER A 262 15.45 3.35 32.39
CA SER A 262 16.43 4.25 31.74
C SER A 262 17.11 3.57 30.55
N TYR A 263 17.46 2.28 30.70
CA TYR A 263 18.03 1.48 29.62
C TYR A 263 17.06 1.35 28.44
N ILE A 264 15.81 0.94 28.68
CA ILE A 264 14.80 0.75 27.63
C ILE A 264 14.67 2.03 26.78
N LYS A 265 14.54 3.20 27.44
CA LYS A 265 14.46 4.49 26.74
C LYS A 265 15.71 4.76 25.91
N LYS A 266 16.90 4.60 26.50
CA LYS A 266 18.18 4.82 25.84
C LYS A 266 18.37 3.90 24.62
N ASP A 267 18.05 2.62 24.74
CA ASP A 267 18.22 1.63 23.67
C ASP A 267 17.26 1.92 22.48
N THR A 268 16.01 2.28 22.80
CA THR A 268 15.01 2.67 21.80
C THR A 268 15.41 3.96 21.04
N GLU A 269 15.99 4.95 21.72
CA GLU A 269 16.44 6.19 21.09
C GLU A 269 17.75 6.03 20.29
N ARG A 270 18.58 5.02 20.63
CA ARG A 270 19.90 4.81 20.04
C ARG A 270 19.87 4.05 18.71
N HIS A 271 18.96 3.08 18.57
CA HIS A 271 18.89 2.20 17.41
C HIS A 271 17.85 2.68 16.38
N PRO A 272 18.05 2.40 15.08
CA PRO A 272 17.11 2.80 14.05
C PRO A 272 15.76 2.08 14.19
N GLU A 273 14.70 2.71 13.68
CA GLU A 273 13.39 2.08 13.59
C GLU A 273 13.47 0.76 12.80
N GLY A 274 12.73 -0.24 13.25
CA GLY A 274 12.75 -1.60 12.68
C GLY A 274 13.93 -2.48 13.11
N ALA A 275 14.93 -1.95 13.84
CA ALA A 275 16.09 -2.73 14.28
C ALA A 275 15.73 -3.80 15.33
N TYR A 276 16.18 -5.05 15.13
CA TYR A 276 16.00 -6.12 16.12
C TYR A 276 17.14 -6.10 17.13
N ARG A 277 16.81 -6.45 18.40
CA ARG A 277 17.76 -6.58 19.49
C ARG A 277 17.77 -8.01 19.98
N LEU A 278 18.85 -8.77 19.74
CA LEU A 278 18.98 -10.13 20.26
C LEU A 278 19.11 -10.08 21.78
N MET A 279 18.05 -10.51 22.46
CA MET A 279 17.96 -10.49 23.91
C MET A 279 18.12 -11.89 24.49
N PHE A 280 18.97 -12.03 25.52
CA PHE A 280 19.31 -13.32 26.08
C PHE A 280 19.68 -13.24 27.55
N ILE A 281 19.45 -14.33 28.27
CA ILE A 281 19.91 -14.49 29.64
C ILE A 281 21.20 -15.30 29.73
N THR A 282 21.51 -16.08 28.70
CA THR A 282 22.77 -16.87 28.60
C THR A 282 23.07 -17.13 27.11
N ASN A 283 24.32 -17.38 26.79
CA ASN A 283 24.86 -17.83 25.50
C ASN A 283 26.10 -18.72 25.75
N HIS A 284 26.78 -19.12 24.66
CA HIS A 284 27.97 -19.97 24.77
C HIS A 284 29.10 -19.33 25.59
N ASP A 285 29.29 -18.01 25.52
CA ASP A 285 30.34 -17.31 26.28
C ASP A 285 29.98 -17.19 27.74
N GLU A 286 28.79 -16.65 28.03
CA GLU A 286 28.35 -16.45 29.40
C GLU A 286 28.29 -17.77 30.17
N ASN A 287 27.75 -18.84 29.58
CA ASN A 287 27.68 -20.13 30.18
C ASN A 287 29.07 -20.68 30.53
N SER A 288 30.02 -20.61 29.58
CA SER A 288 31.36 -21.20 29.75
C SER A 288 32.25 -20.35 30.69
N TRP A 289 32.20 -19.03 30.61
CA TRP A 289 33.16 -18.13 31.25
C TRP A 289 32.63 -17.44 32.52
N ALA A 290 31.35 -16.99 32.49
CA ALA A 290 30.77 -16.26 33.62
C ALA A 290 29.93 -17.13 34.57
N GLY A 291 29.45 -18.25 34.10
CA GLY A 291 28.62 -19.20 34.85
C GLY A 291 27.27 -19.45 34.20
N THR A 292 26.59 -20.51 34.64
CA THR A 292 25.23 -20.79 34.19
C THR A 292 24.29 -19.62 34.55
N GLU A 293 23.15 -19.51 33.89
CA GLU A 293 22.11 -18.53 34.21
C GLU A 293 21.65 -18.66 35.68
N PHE A 294 21.61 -19.88 36.20
CA PHE A 294 21.25 -20.13 37.61
C PHE A 294 22.33 -19.66 38.60
N GLU A 295 23.60 -19.80 38.26
CA GLU A 295 24.71 -19.29 39.10
C GLU A 295 24.76 -17.77 39.10
N ARG A 296 24.39 -17.14 37.98
CA ARG A 296 24.42 -15.68 37.80
C ARG A 296 23.18 -14.96 38.30
N MET A 297 21.97 -15.55 38.08
CA MET A 297 20.68 -14.92 38.34
C MET A 297 19.84 -15.63 39.41
N GLY A 298 20.19 -16.89 39.80
CA GLY A 298 19.42 -17.65 40.79
C GLY A 298 17.94 -17.79 40.41
N ASP A 299 17.07 -17.51 41.38
CA ASP A 299 15.61 -17.59 41.21
C ASP A 299 15.03 -16.53 40.28
N ALA A 300 15.80 -15.51 39.90
CA ALA A 300 15.39 -14.48 38.93
C ALA A 300 15.38 -14.96 37.47
N THR A 301 15.98 -16.10 37.17
CA THR A 301 16.24 -16.61 35.82
C THR A 301 15.00 -16.56 34.94
N GLN A 302 13.83 -17.06 35.38
CA GLN A 302 12.61 -17.04 34.58
C GLN A 302 12.00 -15.64 34.41
N ALA A 303 12.07 -14.81 35.47
CA ALA A 303 11.62 -13.40 35.38
C ALA A 303 12.44 -12.63 34.35
N MET A 304 13.76 -12.82 34.29
CA MET A 304 14.64 -12.20 33.30
C MET A 304 14.40 -12.79 31.91
N ALA A 305 14.11 -14.08 31.77
CA ALA A 305 13.72 -14.67 30.50
C ALA A 305 12.43 -14.02 29.94
N VAL A 306 11.41 -13.77 30.76
CA VAL A 306 10.19 -13.07 30.33
C VAL A 306 10.51 -11.69 29.72
N LEU A 307 11.45 -10.94 30.30
CA LEU A 307 11.87 -9.63 29.74
C LEU A 307 12.47 -9.78 28.35
N THR A 308 13.27 -10.84 28.09
CA THR A 308 13.88 -11.03 26.75
C THR A 308 12.86 -11.31 25.66
N PHE A 309 11.67 -11.81 25.99
CA PHE A 309 10.58 -12.09 25.06
C PHE A 309 9.60 -10.92 24.86
N THR A 310 9.57 -9.97 25.81
CA THR A 310 8.48 -8.99 25.88
C THR A 310 8.91 -7.54 25.78
N LEU A 311 10.19 -7.21 26.00
CA LEU A 311 10.70 -5.83 25.86
C LEU A 311 10.73 -5.36 24.40
N PRO A 312 10.64 -4.01 24.15
CA PRO A 312 10.69 -3.45 22.81
C PRO A 312 11.94 -3.86 22.02
N GLY A 313 11.79 -4.13 20.73
CA GLY A 313 12.88 -4.52 19.84
C GLY A 313 13.36 -5.97 20.01
N GLY A 314 12.86 -6.70 21.02
CA GLY A 314 13.40 -7.97 21.44
C GLY A 314 13.17 -9.14 20.47
N GLN A 315 14.28 -9.74 20.01
CA GLN A 315 14.35 -11.05 19.39
C GLN A 315 15.01 -12.01 20.38
N PRO A 316 14.27 -12.97 20.97
CA PRO A 316 14.81 -13.78 22.07
C PRO A 316 15.75 -14.87 21.56
N LEU A 317 16.79 -15.16 22.35
CA LEU A 317 17.72 -16.25 22.17
C LEU A 317 17.57 -17.26 23.31
N ILE A 318 17.55 -18.53 22.95
CA ILE A 318 17.67 -19.68 23.87
C ILE A 318 18.96 -20.41 23.53
N TYR A 319 19.84 -20.64 24.54
CA TYR A 319 21.07 -21.38 24.36
C TYR A 319 20.88 -22.88 24.66
N THR A 320 21.69 -23.74 24.07
CA THR A 320 21.74 -25.19 24.21
C THR A 320 21.58 -25.64 25.68
N GLY A 321 20.47 -26.31 25.97
CA GLY A 321 20.14 -26.84 27.29
C GLY A 321 19.39 -25.91 28.24
N GLN A 322 19.28 -24.63 27.90
CA GLN A 322 18.53 -23.64 28.70
C GLN A 322 17.07 -24.04 28.85
N GLU A 323 16.44 -24.55 27.80
CA GLU A 323 15.03 -24.95 27.78
C GLU A 323 14.69 -26.15 28.69
N MET A 324 15.69 -26.92 29.12
CA MET A 324 15.49 -27.98 30.11
C MET A 324 16.10 -27.65 31.46
N GLY A 325 16.56 -26.40 31.67
CA GLY A 325 17.19 -25.96 32.90
C GLY A 325 18.51 -26.70 33.22
N TRP A 326 19.31 -26.92 32.20
CA TRP A 326 20.59 -27.62 32.32
C TRP A 326 21.65 -26.78 33.05
N ASN A 327 21.64 -26.84 34.34
CA ASN A 327 22.55 -26.09 35.22
C ASN A 327 23.98 -26.67 35.18
N HIS A 328 24.67 -26.47 34.05
CA HIS A 328 26.02 -26.98 33.81
C HIS A 328 26.82 -26.01 32.92
N ARG A 329 28.07 -25.72 33.38
CA ARG A 329 29.01 -24.93 32.57
C ARG A 329 29.71 -25.84 31.57
N PHE A 330 29.45 -25.64 30.28
CA PHE A 330 30.16 -26.40 29.26
C PHE A 330 31.64 -26.06 29.23
N GLN A 331 32.48 -27.10 29.07
CA GLN A 331 33.92 -26.91 28.85
C GLN A 331 34.18 -26.51 27.41
N PHE A 332 34.49 -25.24 27.20
CA PHE A 332 34.56 -24.60 25.87
C PHE A 332 35.51 -25.34 24.90
N PHE A 333 36.66 -25.83 25.35
CA PHE A 333 37.68 -26.46 24.51
C PHE A 333 37.64 -28.01 24.53
N GLU A 334 36.66 -28.58 25.18
CA GLU A 334 36.53 -30.01 25.36
C GLU A 334 35.17 -30.53 24.93
N LYS A 335 34.99 -31.83 24.82
CA LYS A 335 33.69 -32.46 24.61
C LYS A 335 33.03 -32.72 25.95
N ASP A 336 31.93 -32.07 26.23
CA ASP A 336 31.21 -32.07 27.50
C ASP A 336 29.69 -32.04 27.24
N PRO A 337 29.12 -33.06 26.56
CA PRO A 337 27.83 -33.01 25.95
C PRO A 337 26.68 -33.18 26.92
N ILE A 338 25.52 -32.70 26.55
CA ILE A 338 24.24 -33.05 27.16
C ILE A 338 24.06 -34.58 27.05
N PRO A 339 23.87 -35.29 28.19
CA PRO A 339 23.81 -36.74 28.15
C PRO A 339 22.50 -37.30 27.58
N ALA A 340 21.41 -36.58 27.78
CA ALA A 340 20.09 -36.89 27.22
C ALA A 340 19.13 -35.72 27.39
N TRP A 341 18.33 -35.47 26.39
CA TRP A 341 17.25 -34.47 26.41
C TRP A 341 16.09 -34.99 27.25
N LYS A 342 15.53 -34.11 28.11
CA LYS A 342 14.39 -34.43 28.98
C LYS A 342 13.49 -33.21 29.10
N GLU A 343 12.23 -33.39 28.79
CA GLU A 343 11.22 -32.35 29.06
C GLU A 343 10.93 -32.26 30.57
N ASN A 344 10.69 -31.06 31.04
CA ASN A 344 10.38 -30.75 32.43
C ASN A 344 9.69 -29.37 32.51
N VAL A 345 9.48 -28.87 33.73
CA VAL A 345 8.82 -27.59 34.00
C VAL A 345 9.50 -26.39 33.35
N HIS A 346 10.80 -26.42 33.05
CA HIS A 346 11.49 -25.37 32.31
C HIS A 346 11.15 -25.45 30.82
N THR A 347 11.04 -26.65 30.24
CA THR A 347 10.62 -26.86 28.86
C THR A 347 9.20 -26.33 28.65
N ASP A 348 8.28 -26.63 29.60
CA ASP A 348 6.90 -26.13 29.55
C ASP A 348 6.89 -24.61 29.64
N PHE A 349 7.66 -23.99 30.53
CA PHE A 349 7.79 -22.54 30.65
C PHE A 349 8.23 -21.88 29.34
N TYR A 350 9.28 -22.38 28.68
CA TYR A 350 9.75 -21.83 27.41
C TYR A 350 8.76 -22.08 26.27
N ARG A 351 8.11 -23.24 26.23
CA ARG A 351 7.06 -23.55 25.25
C ARG A 351 5.90 -22.55 25.36
N ASP A 352 5.42 -22.29 26.56
CA ASP A 352 4.33 -21.34 26.82
C ASP A 352 4.77 -19.91 26.48
N LEU A 353 5.97 -19.50 26.82
CA LEU A 353 6.50 -18.16 26.54
C LEU A 353 6.71 -17.92 25.03
N ILE A 354 7.22 -18.92 24.30
CA ILE A 354 7.34 -18.89 22.85
C ILE A 354 5.95 -18.81 22.19
N ALA A 355 5.02 -19.66 22.62
CA ALA A 355 3.65 -19.63 22.10
C ALA A 355 2.95 -18.29 22.36
N PHE A 356 3.20 -17.69 23.54
CA PHE A 356 2.68 -16.35 23.85
C PHE A 356 3.25 -15.30 22.91
N LYS A 357 4.57 -15.30 22.61
CA LYS A 357 5.17 -14.39 21.65
C LYS A 357 4.55 -14.56 20.25
N HIS A 358 4.47 -15.79 19.76
CA HIS A 358 3.95 -16.08 18.42
C HIS A 358 2.47 -15.69 18.25
N SER A 359 1.67 -15.82 19.31
CA SER A 359 0.24 -15.48 19.26
C SER A 359 -0.06 -13.99 19.41
N ASN A 360 0.96 -13.16 19.70
CA ASN A 360 0.78 -11.74 19.96
C ASN A 360 1.68 -10.88 19.04
N PRO A 361 1.15 -10.40 17.91
CA PRO A 361 1.88 -9.49 17.01
C PRO A 361 2.50 -8.27 17.70
N ALA A 362 1.90 -7.77 18.79
CA ALA A 362 2.47 -6.70 19.61
C ALA A 362 3.87 -7.02 20.18
N LEU A 363 4.25 -8.29 20.23
CA LEU A 363 5.58 -8.75 20.72
C LEU A 363 6.59 -8.99 19.58
N SER A 364 6.25 -8.71 18.33
CA SER A 364 7.22 -8.79 17.24
C SER A 364 8.43 -7.90 17.52
N ALA A 365 9.61 -8.35 17.07
CA ALA A 365 10.85 -7.59 17.20
C ALA A 365 10.82 -6.32 16.33
N GLY A 366 11.66 -5.37 16.67
CA GLY A 366 11.82 -4.11 15.94
C GLY A 366 11.63 -2.90 16.85
N ILE A 367 12.63 -2.04 16.88
CA ILE A 367 12.52 -0.75 17.56
C ILE A 367 11.40 0.05 16.90
N GLY A 368 10.51 0.62 17.72
CA GLY A 368 9.34 1.34 17.21
C GLY A 368 8.17 0.46 16.74
N HIS A 369 8.30 -0.89 16.80
CA HIS A 369 7.18 -1.77 16.49
C HIS A 369 6.09 -1.66 17.56
N GLY A 370 4.94 -1.12 17.19
CA GLY A 370 3.83 -0.87 18.08
C GLY A 370 4.12 0.15 19.18
N GLU A 371 3.17 0.33 20.07
CA GLU A 371 3.28 1.23 21.22
C GLU A 371 3.82 0.46 22.44
N PHE A 372 4.71 1.10 23.16
CA PHE A 372 5.21 0.62 24.46
C PHE A 372 4.87 1.64 25.54
N GLU A 373 4.14 1.22 26.58
CA GLU A 373 3.73 2.08 27.67
C GLU A 373 4.03 1.44 29.03
N ILE A 374 4.73 2.15 29.89
CA ILE A 374 4.92 1.72 31.27
C ILE A 374 3.72 2.16 32.09
N ILE A 375 2.99 1.17 32.62
CA ILE A 375 1.76 1.38 33.40
C ILE A 375 2.09 1.67 34.86
N SER A 376 3.03 0.93 35.45
CA SER A 376 3.46 1.10 36.85
C SER A 376 4.87 0.59 37.07
N THR A 377 5.55 1.21 38.06
CA THR A 377 6.83 0.76 38.64
C THR A 377 6.73 0.54 40.13
N ASP A 378 5.52 0.34 40.68
CA ASP A 378 5.27 0.25 42.10
C ASP A 378 5.76 -1.08 42.70
N ASN A 379 6.23 -1.04 43.95
CA ASN A 379 6.67 -2.21 44.69
C ASN A 379 7.71 -3.06 43.95
N ASN A 380 8.66 -2.40 43.25
CA ASN A 380 9.68 -3.04 42.42
C ASN A 380 9.11 -4.00 41.36
N THR A 381 7.89 -3.76 40.94
CA THR A 381 7.22 -4.47 39.83
C THR A 381 7.11 -3.55 38.64
N LEU A 382 7.77 -3.91 37.54
CA LEU A 382 7.60 -3.24 36.23
C LEU A 382 6.38 -3.81 35.54
N THR A 383 5.33 -2.99 35.38
CA THR A 383 4.16 -3.33 34.59
C THR A 383 4.14 -2.45 33.35
N PHE A 384 4.04 -3.06 32.19
CA PHE A 384 4.00 -2.35 30.91
C PHE A 384 3.06 -3.03 29.92
N THR A 385 2.66 -2.27 28.88
CA THR A 385 1.92 -2.81 27.75
C THR A 385 2.72 -2.67 26.46
N ARG A 386 2.49 -3.62 25.54
CA ARG A 386 2.86 -3.55 24.13
C ARG A 386 1.58 -3.64 23.33
N SER A 387 1.40 -2.76 22.32
CA SER A 387 0.18 -2.77 21.50
C SER A 387 0.45 -2.43 20.03
N VAL A 388 -0.28 -3.12 19.18
CA VAL A 388 -0.46 -2.84 17.75
C VAL A 388 -1.97 -2.86 17.47
N PRO A 389 -2.47 -2.34 16.35
CA PRO A 389 -3.88 -2.45 16.01
C PRO A 389 -4.40 -3.89 16.16
N GLY A 390 -5.44 -4.07 16.97
CA GLY A 390 -6.07 -5.39 17.22
C GLY A 390 -5.33 -6.34 18.15
N ASN A 391 -4.18 -5.97 18.73
CA ASN A 391 -3.50 -6.80 19.71
C ASN A 391 -2.78 -5.97 20.77
N LYS A 392 -3.07 -6.25 22.04
CA LYS A 392 -2.41 -5.64 23.18
C LYS A 392 -2.03 -6.70 24.20
N VAL A 393 -0.83 -6.60 24.73
CA VAL A 393 -0.35 -7.44 25.84
C VAL A 393 -0.01 -6.60 27.05
N GLU A 394 -0.23 -7.14 28.21
CA GLU A 394 0.23 -6.59 29.50
C GLU A 394 1.19 -7.55 30.14
N VAL A 395 2.30 -7.04 30.60
CA VAL A 395 3.38 -7.81 31.24
C VAL A 395 3.73 -7.15 32.57
N SER A 396 3.79 -7.94 33.63
CA SER A 396 4.24 -7.52 34.97
C SER A 396 5.40 -8.40 35.39
N VAL A 397 6.52 -7.82 35.75
CA VAL A 397 7.71 -8.52 36.23
C VAL A 397 8.19 -7.87 37.54
N GLN A 398 8.21 -8.64 38.63
CA GLN A 398 8.80 -8.21 39.90
C GLN A 398 10.31 -8.34 39.81
N LEU A 399 11.03 -7.25 40.05
CA LEU A 399 12.49 -7.13 39.86
C LEU A 399 13.26 -7.29 41.21
N GLU A 400 12.66 -7.95 42.17
CA GLU A 400 13.29 -8.38 43.44
C GLU A 400 12.60 -9.63 43.98
N ALA A 401 13.21 -10.30 44.91
CA ALA A 401 12.62 -11.48 45.55
C ALA A 401 11.39 -11.13 46.44
N PRO A 402 10.32 -11.90 46.40
CA PRO A 402 10.14 -13.13 45.61
C PRO A 402 9.86 -12.80 44.14
N TRP A 403 10.65 -13.39 43.26
CA TRP A 403 10.52 -13.18 41.82
C TRP A 403 9.17 -13.69 41.32
N ARG A 404 8.43 -12.83 40.61
CA ARG A 404 7.12 -13.14 40.07
C ARG A 404 7.00 -12.49 38.69
N TRP A 405 6.21 -13.12 37.81
CA TRP A 405 5.88 -12.56 36.51
C TRP A 405 4.47 -12.98 36.11
N GLU A 406 3.83 -12.12 35.34
CA GLU A 406 2.56 -12.38 34.70
C GLU A 406 2.59 -11.75 33.34
N TYR A 407 2.06 -12.43 32.35
CA TYR A 407 1.86 -11.87 31.02
C TYR A 407 0.54 -12.37 30.47
N ARG A 408 -0.17 -11.47 29.78
CA ARG A 408 -1.48 -11.79 29.23
C ARG A 408 -1.76 -10.96 28.00
N THR A 409 -2.58 -11.50 27.08
CA THR A 409 -3.22 -10.72 26.05
C THR A 409 -4.35 -9.93 26.69
N VAL A 410 -4.36 -8.62 26.46
CA VAL A 410 -5.43 -7.73 26.90
C VAL A 410 -6.36 -7.59 25.71
N CYS A 411 -7.54 -8.17 25.78
CA CYS A 411 -8.59 -7.91 24.80
C CYS A 411 -9.22 -6.56 25.17
N ASP A 412 -8.83 -5.51 24.46
CA ASP A 412 -9.62 -4.30 24.43
C ASP A 412 -10.97 -4.70 23.83
N PRO A 413 -12.08 -4.29 24.44
CA PRO A 413 -13.40 -4.65 23.92
C PRO A 413 -13.70 -3.99 22.57
N VAL A 414 -12.91 -2.99 22.14
CA VAL A 414 -13.12 -2.19 20.93
C VAL A 414 -11.94 -2.36 19.99
N ASP A 415 -12.18 -2.96 18.84
CA ASP A 415 -11.20 -3.07 17.76
C ASP A 415 -11.26 -1.85 16.83
N ARG A 416 -12.49 -1.32 16.61
CA ARG A 416 -12.73 -0.32 15.58
C ARG A 416 -13.93 0.57 15.89
N VAL A 417 -13.85 1.87 15.58
CA VAL A 417 -14.96 2.83 15.65
C VAL A 417 -14.98 3.61 14.33
N GLU A 418 -16.10 3.58 13.64
CA GLU A 418 -16.27 4.30 12.36
C GLU A 418 -17.56 5.15 12.39
N PRO A 419 -17.52 6.39 11.87
CA PRO A 419 -16.36 7.13 11.33
C PRO A 419 -15.24 7.30 12.36
N LEU A 420 -13.97 7.38 11.91
CA LEU A 420 -12.78 7.48 12.78
C LEU A 420 -12.77 8.75 13.67
N SER A 421 -13.47 9.78 13.21
CA SER A 421 -13.68 11.07 13.89
C SER A 421 -14.91 11.76 13.32
N TRP A 422 -15.38 12.83 13.96
CA TRP A 422 -16.46 13.64 13.42
C TRP A 422 -16.23 15.12 13.71
N TRP A 423 -17.14 15.99 13.25
CA TRP A 423 -17.03 17.44 13.42
C TRP A 423 -18.22 18.03 14.19
N THR A 424 -17.95 19.08 14.94
CA THR A 424 -19.02 19.91 15.50
C THR A 424 -19.65 20.76 14.40
N GLY A 425 -20.96 21.03 14.50
CA GLY A 425 -21.67 21.88 13.54
C GLY A 425 -22.09 21.20 12.23
N MET A 426 -22.04 19.87 12.16
CA MET A 426 -22.59 19.09 11.04
C MET A 426 -24.12 19.05 11.10
N ASN A 427 -24.78 19.09 9.94
CA ASN A 427 -26.22 18.87 9.82
C ASN A 427 -26.59 17.40 9.86
N THR A 428 -25.70 16.56 9.39
CA THR A 428 -25.86 15.10 9.32
C THR A 428 -25.70 14.48 10.71
N PRO A 429 -26.72 13.75 11.23
CA PRO A 429 -26.61 13.03 12.50
C PRO A 429 -25.50 12.00 12.50
N LEU A 430 -24.77 11.88 13.60
CA LEU A 430 -23.71 10.89 13.76
C LEU A 430 -24.26 9.57 14.30
N GLN A 431 -23.94 8.47 13.63
CA GLN A 431 -24.07 7.12 14.13
C GLN A 431 -22.72 6.42 14.04
N LEU A 432 -22.19 5.99 15.16
CA LEU A 432 -20.95 5.20 15.20
C LEU A 432 -21.26 3.73 14.94
N MET A 433 -20.52 3.10 14.06
CA MET A 433 -20.36 1.65 13.98
C MET A 433 -19.15 1.29 14.85
N ILE A 434 -19.35 0.46 15.85
CA ILE A 434 -18.32 0.01 16.79
C ILE A 434 -18.19 -1.49 16.64
N HIS A 435 -16.99 -1.96 16.37
CA HIS A 435 -16.63 -3.38 16.29
C HIS A 435 -15.68 -3.75 17.41
N GLY A 436 -15.89 -4.94 17.97
CA GLY A 436 -15.00 -5.53 18.97
C GLY A 436 -15.58 -6.80 19.56
N THR A 437 -14.75 -7.65 20.10
CA THR A 437 -15.17 -8.98 20.59
C THR A 437 -16.23 -8.85 21.68
N ASP A 438 -17.44 -9.41 21.42
CA ASP A 438 -18.59 -9.41 22.34
C ASP A 438 -18.97 -8.01 22.86
N ILE A 439 -18.78 -6.98 22.00
CA ILE A 439 -18.97 -5.57 22.36
C ILE A 439 -20.41 -5.26 22.77
N ALA A 440 -21.38 -5.99 22.22
CA ALA A 440 -22.81 -5.85 22.57
C ALA A 440 -23.12 -6.17 24.03
N SER A 441 -22.22 -6.86 24.73
CA SER A 441 -22.35 -7.17 26.16
C SER A 441 -21.94 -6.05 27.11
N TYR A 442 -21.45 -4.91 26.57
CA TYR A 442 -20.99 -3.77 27.35
C TYR A 442 -22.05 -2.65 27.42
N ASP A 443 -22.21 -2.04 28.56
CA ASP A 443 -22.92 -0.78 28.70
C ASP A 443 -22.04 0.36 28.18
N LEU A 444 -22.60 1.24 27.32
CA LEU A 444 -21.88 2.35 26.73
C LEU A 444 -22.37 3.69 27.24
N THR A 445 -21.44 4.53 27.68
CA THR A 445 -21.65 5.94 27.98
C THR A 445 -20.61 6.81 27.32
N ILE A 446 -20.76 8.16 27.35
CA ILE A 446 -19.76 9.08 26.80
C ILE A 446 -19.36 10.11 27.84
N GLU A 447 -18.06 10.35 27.99
CA GLU A 447 -17.46 11.37 28.84
C GLU A 447 -16.65 12.38 27.99
N GLY A 448 -16.40 13.58 28.52
CA GLY A 448 -15.46 14.53 27.86
C GLY A 448 -16.01 15.94 27.61
N GLY A 449 -17.26 16.21 27.92
CA GLY A 449 -17.80 17.57 27.79
C GLY A 449 -19.33 17.67 27.79
N LYS A 450 -19.83 18.90 27.80
CA LYS A 450 -21.26 19.14 27.67
C LYS A 450 -21.68 19.19 26.21
N GLY A 451 -22.88 18.67 25.92
CA GLY A 451 -23.47 18.78 24.58
C GLY A 451 -23.17 17.59 23.65
N VAL A 452 -22.51 16.56 24.14
CA VAL A 452 -22.38 15.29 23.42
C VAL A 452 -22.89 14.17 24.32
N GLN A 453 -23.74 13.31 23.77
CA GLN A 453 -24.35 12.23 24.56
C GLN A 453 -24.75 11.06 23.64
N VAL A 454 -24.70 9.84 24.17
CA VAL A 454 -25.31 8.66 23.56
C VAL A 454 -26.82 8.84 23.55
N ALA A 455 -27.42 8.93 22.37
CA ALA A 455 -28.87 9.05 22.21
C ALA A 455 -29.54 7.67 22.21
N LYS A 456 -28.93 6.71 21.51
CA LYS A 456 -29.44 5.36 21.42
C LYS A 456 -28.32 4.39 21.04
N VAL A 457 -28.33 3.21 21.64
CA VAL A 457 -27.51 2.06 21.25
C VAL A 457 -28.41 1.06 20.54
N HIS A 458 -27.94 0.58 19.39
CA HIS A 458 -28.61 -0.46 18.60
C HIS A 458 -27.68 -1.68 18.56
N GLU A 459 -28.19 -2.81 18.94
CA GLU A 459 -27.52 -4.10 18.78
C GLU A 459 -27.61 -4.56 17.32
N ALA A 460 -26.53 -5.15 16.81
CA ALA A 460 -26.51 -5.81 15.52
C ALA A 460 -26.89 -7.31 15.68
N GLU A 461 -26.96 -8.04 14.58
CA GLU A 461 -27.14 -9.50 14.62
C GLU A 461 -25.87 -10.20 15.16
N SER A 462 -24.69 -9.69 14.77
CA SER A 462 -23.42 -10.10 15.37
C SER A 462 -23.22 -9.42 16.73
N PRO A 463 -22.89 -10.16 17.82
CA PRO A 463 -22.62 -9.60 19.12
C PRO A 463 -21.33 -8.74 19.15
N ASN A 464 -20.56 -8.79 18.07
CA ASN A 464 -19.33 -8.04 17.91
C ASN A 464 -19.53 -6.62 17.37
N TYR A 465 -20.78 -6.18 17.17
CA TYR A 465 -21.11 -4.84 16.67
C TYR A 465 -22.11 -4.10 17.53
N LEU A 466 -21.90 -2.79 17.62
CA LEU A 466 -22.91 -1.82 18.10
C LEU A 466 -23.03 -0.68 17.09
N PHE A 467 -24.26 -0.21 16.87
CA PHE A 467 -24.52 1.04 16.17
C PHE A 467 -25.05 2.07 17.18
N VAL A 468 -24.37 3.21 17.27
CA VAL A 468 -24.61 4.16 18.37
C VAL A 468 -24.93 5.54 17.83
N ASP A 469 -26.16 5.97 18.02
CA ASP A 469 -26.58 7.33 17.68
C ASP A 469 -26.02 8.31 18.72
N ILE A 470 -25.23 9.28 18.25
CA ILE A 470 -24.63 10.33 19.06
C ILE A 470 -25.34 11.66 18.79
N THR A 471 -25.85 12.30 19.83
CA THR A 471 -26.34 13.68 19.75
C THR A 471 -25.18 14.64 20.01
N ILE A 472 -24.99 15.60 19.13
CA ILE A 472 -23.99 16.67 19.21
C ILE A 472 -24.75 17.99 19.19
N ASP A 473 -24.81 18.71 20.33
CA ASP A 473 -25.46 20.00 20.42
C ASP A 473 -24.66 21.07 19.63
N ALA A 474 -25.34 22.08 19.13
CA ALA A 474 -24.72 23.22 18.45
C ALA A 474 -23.68 23.99 19.31
N LYS A 475 -23.62 23.73 20.61
CA LYS A 475 -22.67 24.34 21.57
C LYS A 475 -21.55 23.35 21.98
N ALA A 476 -21.57 22.13 21.45
CA ALA A 476 -20.50 21.16 21.70
C ALA A 476 -19.16 21.75 21.26
N GLN A 477 -18.15 21.54 22.07
CA GLN A 477 -16.80 22.01 21.75
C GLN A 477 -15.98 20.90 21.08
N PRO A 478 -15.11 21.24 20.15
CA PRO A 478 -14.11 20.28 19.64
C PRO A 478 -13.24 19.75 20.78
N GLY A 479 -12.86 18.48 20.70
CA GLY A 479 -12.02 17.84 21.71
C GLY A 479 -12.18 16.32 21.72
N THR A 480 -11.49 15.67 22.66
CA THR A 480 -11.59 14.23 22.88
C THR A 480 -12.77 13.91 23.79
N TYR A 481 -13.61 13.01 23.32
CA TYR A 481 -14.74 12.45 24.07
C TYR A 481 -14.49 10.95 24.24
N ASN A 482 -14.50 10.46 25.52
CA ASN A 482 -14.27 9.05 25.75
C ASN A 482 -15.58 8.27 25.65
N LEU A 483 -15.61 7.29 24.76
CA LEU A 483 -16.62 6.24 24.78
C LEU A 483 -16.26 5.30 25.92
N VAL A 484 -17.10 5.19 26.95
CA VAL A 484 -16.84 4.40 28.15
C VAL A 484 -17.67 3.13 28.09
N PHE A 485 -16.99 2.01 27.94
CA PHE A 485 -17.57 0.66 27.90
C PHE A 485 -17.44 0.03 29.28
N THR A 486 -18.55 -0.42 29.85
CA THR A 486 -18.58 -1.01 31.20
C THR A 486 -19.16 -2.41 31.16
N LYS A 487 -18.44 -3.38 31.73
CA LYS A 487 -18.91 -4.76 31.91
C LYS A 487 -18.43 -5.29 33.24
N GLU A 488 -19.34 -5.83 34.07
CA GLU A 488 -19.01 -6.42 35.36
C GLU A 488 -18.20 -5.51 36.29
N GLY A 489 -18.42 -4.18 36.20
CA GLY A 489 -17.74 -3.18 37.03
C GLY A 489 -16.33 -2.82 36.57
N LYS A 490 -15.88 -3.35 35.43
CA LYS A 490 -14.65 -2.92 34.72
C LYS A 490 -15.02 -1.90 33.66
N GLU A 491 -14.20 -0.88 33.51
CA GLU A 491 -14.40 0.19 32.52
C GLU A 491 -13.24 0.20 31.55
N PHE A 492 -13.57 0.37 30.25
CA PHE A 492 -12.64 0.65 29.17
C PHE A 492 -13.03 1.98 28.53
N ARG A 493 -12.05 2.82 28.16
CA ARG A 493 -12.27 4.15 27.56
C ARG A 493 -11.62 4.19 26.19
N TYR A 494 -12.43 4.41 25.17
CA TYR A 494 -11.95 4.65 23.81
C TYR A 494 -12.02 6.16 23.50
N PRO A 495 -10.89 6.83 23.19
CA PRO A 495 -10.86 8.26 22.90
C PRO A 495 -11.40 8.54 21.50
N TYR A 496 -12.56 9.19 21.40
CA TYR A 496 -13.15 9.60 20.13
C TYR A 496 -12.99 11.11 19.91
N GLN A 497 -12.58 11.51 18.69
CA GLN A 497 -12.27 12.89 18.36
C GLN A 497 -13.46 13.61 17.71
N LEU A 498 -13.90 14.72 18.29
CA LEU A 498 -14.72 15.71 17.62
C LEU A 498 -13.86 16.90 17.22
N GLN A 499 -13.77 17.16 15.92
CA GLN A 499 -12.97 18.24 15.36
C GLN A 499 -13.80 19.52 15.20
N ALA A 500 -13.13 20.67 15.09
CA ALA A 500 -13.79 21.89 14.65
C ALA A 500 -14.05 21.78 13.14
N ARG A 501 -15.31 21.97 12.72
CA ARG A 501 -15.59 22.09 11.29
C ARG A 501 -14.95 23.36 10.74
N ARG A 502 -14.28 23.25 9.58
CA ARG A 502 -13.71 24.42 8.91
C ARG A 502 -14.80 25.42 8.56
N GLU A 503 -14.55 26.72 8.82
CA GLU A 503 -15.47 27.79 8.44
C GLU A 503 -15.67 27.80 6.92
N GLY A 504 -16.93 27.90 6.48
CA GLY A 504 -17.32 27.85 5.07
C GLY A 504 -17.29 26.46 4.43
N SER A 505 -17.01 25.40 5.19
CA SER A 505 -16.96 24.04 4.64
C SER A 505 -18.29 23.58 4.04
N ALA A 506 -19.43 23.98 4.60
CA ALA A 506 -20.76 23.67 4.06
C ALA A 506 -21.02 24.35 2.71
N GLU A 507 -20.47 25.54 2.51
CA GLU A 507 -20.64 26.36 1.30
C GLU A 507 -19.51 26.16 0.27
N ARG A 508 -18.65 25.13 0.43
CA ARG A 508 -17.54 24.87 -0.47
C ARG A 508 -17.99 24.81 -1.94
N THR A 509 -17.19 25.42 -2.80
CA THR A 509 -17.42 25.36 -4.24
C THR A 509 -16.73 24.14 -4.84
N SER A 510 -17.45 23.46 -5.73
CA SER A 510 -16.96 22.24 -6.36
C SER A 510 -16.43 22.50 -7.78
N PHE A 511 -16.15 21.42 -8.54
CA PHE A 511 -15.77 21.51 -9.93
C PHE A 511 -16.98 21.84 -10.82
N THR A 512 -16.75 22.60 -11.89
CA THR A 512 -17.78 23.13 -12.79
C THR A 512 -17.28 23.13 -14.24
N THR A 513 -18.06 23.68 -15.15
CA THR A 513 -17.64 23.92 -16.56
C THR A 513 -16.41 24.80 -16.70
N ALA A 514 -16.02 25.55 -15.67
CA ALA A 514 -14.79 26.33 -15.68
C ALA A 514 -13.55 25.45 -15.52
N ASP A 515 -13.73 24.25 -15.03
CA ASP A 515 -12.66 23.32 -14.76
C ASP A 515 -12.31 22.42 -15.96
N MET A 516 -11.10 21.94 -15.98
CA MET A 516 -10.63 20.80 -16.77
C MET A 516 -10.16 19.73 -15.80
N VAL A 517 -10.82 18.59 -15.84
CA VAL A 517 -10.54 17.44 -14.97
C VAL A 517 -9.46 16.57 -15.60
N TYR A 518 -8.35 16.41 -14.91
CA TYR A 518 -7.28 15.50 -15.30
C TYR A 518 -7.45 14.17 -14.56
N LEU A 519 -7.88 13.15 -15.30
CA LEU A 519 -7.99 11.79 -14.80
C LEU A 519 -6.64 11.10 -14.85
N LEU A 520 -6.17 10.59 -13.73
CA LEU A 520 -4.96 9.78 -13.67
C LEU A 520 -5.16 8.50 -12.83
N MET A 521 -4.37 7.49 -13.16
CA MET A 521 -4.23 6.29 -12.35
C MET A 521 -2.94 6.41 -11.52
N PRO A 522 -2.99 6.50 -10.20
CA PRO A 522 -1.80 6.69 -9.35
C PRO A 522 -0.71 5.66 -9.65
N ASP A 523 -1.09 4.38 -9.68
CA ASP A 523 -0.17 3.26 -9.96
C ASP A 523 0.58 3.37 -11.30
N ARG A 524 0.05 4.11 -12.28
CA ARG A 524 0.60 4.26 -13.63
C ARG A 524 1.15 5.65 -13.92
N PHE A 525 1.08 6.57 -12.95
CA PHE A 525 1.47 7.96 -13.16
C PHE A 525 2.93 8.22 -12.80
N ALA A 526 3.30 8.10 -11.54
CA ALA A 526 4.69 8.26 -11.10
C ALA A 526 4.92 7.60 -9.74
N ASN A 527 6.10 7.00 -9.57
CA ASN A 527 6.58 6.42 -8.33
C ASN A 527 7.46 7.43 -7.58
N GLY A 528 6.91 8.07 -6.57
CA GLY A 528 7.62 9.07 -5.75
C GLY A 528 8.31 8.44 -4.53
N ASP A 529 7.80 7.30 -4.05
CA ASP A 529 8.37 6.56 -2.91
C ASP A 529 8.49 5.06 -3.20
N PRO A 530 9.59 4.62 -3.81
CA PRO A 530 9.79 3.18 -4.09
C PRO A 530 9.79 2.26 -2.87
N SER A 531 9.85 2.80 -1.66
CA SER A 531 9.83 1.99 -0.45
C SER A 531 8.43 1.42 -0.13
N ASN A 532 7.38 2.01 -0.70
CA ASN A 532 5.99 1.60 -0.49
C ASN A 532 5.43 0.68 -1.58
N ASP A 533 6.16 0.41 -2.67
CA ASP A 533 5.71 -0.40 -3.82
C ASP A 533 5.11 -1.74 -3.41
N SER A 534 5.63 -2.33 -2.33
CA SER A 534 5.18 -3.60 -1.77
C SER A 534 5.29 -3.57 -0.26
N THR A 535 4.21 -3.84 0.44
CA THR A 535 4.18 -3.89 1.92
C THR A 535 4.03 -5.33 2.43
N PRO A 536 4.51 -5.66 3.64
CA PRO A 536 4.37 -7.01 4.19
C PRO A 536 2.92 -7.49 4.26
N ASP A 537 2.01 -6.58 4.61
CA ASP A 537 0.61 -6.89 4.93
C ASP A 537 -0.33 -6.91 3.71
N THR A 538 0.20 -6.78 2.49
CA THR A 538 -0.58 -6.85 1.26
C THR A 538 -0.11 -8.00 0.37
N ASP A 539 -1.05 -8.71 -0.26
CA ASP A 539 -0.75 -9.91 -1.04
C ASP A 539 -0.20 -9.58 -2.44
N ASP A 540 -0.78 -8.60 -3.12
CA ASP A 540 -0.39 -8.20 -4.47
C ASP A 540 0.85 -7.30 -4.42
N LYS A 541 1.99 -7.81 -4.86
CA LYS A 541 3.28 -7.11 -4.85
C LYS A 541 3.53 -6.41 -6.18
N ALA A 542 4.46 -5.44 -6.17
CA ALA A 542 4.81 -4.70 -7.39
C ALA A 542 5.46 -5.61 -8.45
N ASP A 543 4.94 -5.52 -9.68
CA ASP A 543 5.48 -6.15 -10.89
C ASP A 543 5.20 -5.25 -12.10
N ARG A 544 6.11 -4.33 -12.37
CA ARG A 544 5.99 -3.34 -13.45
C ARG A 544 5.98 -3.96 -14.86
N ASP A 545 6.44 -5.18 -15.01
CA ASP A 545 6.45 -5.89 -16.31
C ASP A 545 5.10 -6.55 -16.62
N ALA A 546 4.27 -6.80 -15.62
CA ALA A 546 2.96 -7.40 -15.77
C ALA A 546 1.88 -6.37 -16.11
N PHE A 547 1.13 -6.55 -17.20
CA PHE A 547 0.06 -5.64 -17.62
C PHE A 547 -1.00 -5.37 -16.55
N PHE A 548 -1.28 -6.36 -15.72
CA PHE A 548 -2.25 -6.29 -14.62
C PHE A 548 -1.61 -6.26 -13.23
N GLY A 549 -0.27 -6.15 -13.16
CA GLY A 549 0.47 -5.99 -11.91
C GLY A 549 0.41 -4.56 -11.39
N ARG A 550 0.79 -4.38 -10.13
CA ARG A 550 1.06 -3.04 -9.58
C ARG A 550 2.40 -2.55 -10.12
N HIS A 551 2.46 -1.28 -10.52
CA HIS A 551 3.68 -0.67 -11.06
C HIS A 551 4.39 0.25 -10.07
N GLY A 552 3.77 0.53 -8.92
CA GLY A 552 4.36 1.28 -7.81
C GLY A 552 4.23 2.80 -7.91
N GLY A 553 3.40 3.33 -8.81
CA GLY A 553 3.05 4.76 -8.79
C GLY A 553 2.19 5.07 -7.56
N ASP A 554 2.36 6.27 -6.97
CA ASP A 554 1.85 6.61 -5.66
C ASP A 554 1.43 8.09 -5.50
N ILE A 555 0.94 8.44 -4.33
CA ILE A 555 0.52 9.81 -3.98
C ILE A 555 1.72 10.77 -4.01
N GLN A 556 2.90 10.35 -3.58
CA GLN A 556 4.10 11.19 -3.61
C GLN A 556 4.47 11.53 -5.06
N GLY A 557 4.37 10.57 -5.98
CA GLY A 557 4.60 10.79 -7.41
C GLY A 557 3.61 11.80 -8.02
N ILE A 558 2.35 11.81 -7.56
CA ILE A 558 1.39 12.86 -7.98
C ILE A 558 1.83 14.22 -7.43
N ILE A 559 2.21 14.31 -6.16
CA ILE A 559 2.68 15.55 -5.53
C ILE A 559 3.86 16.13 -6.29
N ASP A 560 4.82 15.32 -6.65
CA ASP A 560 6.04 15.73 -7.35
C ASP A 560 5.79 16.30 -8.75
N HIS A 561 4.64 15.96 -9.36
CA HIS A 561 4.28 16.36 -10.72
C HIS A 561 3.06 17.32 -10.81
N LEU A 562 2.64 17.92 -9.69
CA LEU A 562 1.55 18.90 -9.67
C LEU A 562 1.85 20.12 -10.57
N ASP A 563 3.11 20.50 -10.73
CA ASP A 563 3.51 21.59 -11.64
C ASP A 563 3.26 21.26 -13.11
N TYR A 564 3.51 20.02 -13.51
CA TYR A 564 3.19 19.52 -14.85
C TYR A 564 1.67 19.60 -15.12
N ILE A 565 0.87 19.12 -14.15
CA ILE A 565 -0.60 19.11 -14.24
C ILE A 565 -1.14 20.54 -14.35
N ALA A 566 -0.63 21.45 -13.54
CA ALA A 566 -0.99 22.88 -13.58
C ALA A 566 -0.59 23.55 -14.89
N ASP A 567 0.61 23.26 -15.42
CA ASP A 567 1.12 23.82 -16.70
C ASP A 567 0.31 23.33 -17.90
N LEU A 568 -0.17 22.10 -17.91
CA LEU A 568 -1.09 21.57 -18.93
C LEU A 568 -2.39 22.39 -19.02
N GLY A 569 -2.82 22.97 -17.91
CA GLY A 569 -4.07 23.72 -17.83
C GLY A 569 -5.17 23.02 -17.03
N ALA A 570 -4.88 21.92 -16.37
CA ALA A 570 -5.82 21.27 -15.48
C ALA A 570 -6.13 22.13 -14.26
N THR A 571 -7.37 22.08 -13.81
CA THR A 571 -7.86 22.79 -12.63
C THR A 571 -8.57 21.85 -11.64
N ALA A 572 -8.67 20.58 -11.99
CA ALA A 572 -9.12 19.52 -11.09
C ALA A 572 -8.37 18.21 -11.42
N ILE A 573 -8.10 17.42 -10.41
CA ILE A 573 -7.59 16.04 -10.52
C ILE A 573 -8.69 15.08 -10.08
N TRP A 574 -8.90 14.04 -10.87
CA TRP A 574 -9.60 12.84 -10.50
C TRP A 574 -8.62 11.67 -10.58
N SER A 575 -8.27 11.07 -9.44
CA SER A 575 -7.51 9.81 -9.40
C SER A 575 -8.46 8.62 -9.31
N THR A 576 -8.09 7.47 -9.91
CA THR A 576 -8.76 6.21 -9.57
C THR A 576 -8.66 5.93 -8.07
N PRO A 577 -9.48 5.02 -7.50
CA PRO A 577 -9.56 4.85 -6.05
C PRO A 577 -8.21 4.62 -5.39
N LEU A 578 -8.01 5.24 -4.23
CA LEU A 578 -6.80 5.19 -3.43
C LEU A 578 -6.97 4.38 -2.14
N LEU A 579 -8.18 3.94 -1.82
CA LEU A 579 -8.46 3.16 -0.62
C LEU A 579 -7.79 1.78 -0.68
N LEU A 580 -7.52 1.21 0.49
CA LEU A 580 -6.90 -0.10 0.61
C LEU A 580 -7.68 -1.15 -0.19
N ASP A 581 -7.01 -1.75 -1.15
CA ASP A 581 -7.49 -2.88 -1.96
C ASP A 581 -6.51 -4.04 -1.77
N ASN A 582 -6.85 -4.96 -0.87
CA ASN A 582 -6.01 -6.10 -0.55
C ASN A 582 -6.35 -7.36 -1.37
N ALA A 583 -6.95 -7.18 -2.55
CA ALA A 583 -7.13 -8.29 -3.47
C ALA A 583 -5.76 -8.93 -3.81
N PRO A 584 -5.67 -10.27 -3.87
CA PRO A 584 -4.40 -10.97 -4.08
C PRO A 584 -3.83 -10.78 -5.50
N LYS A 585 -4.58 -10.13 -6.40
CA LYS A 585 -4.19 -9.80 -7.77
C LYS A 585 -4.97 -8.60 -8.28
N GLU A 586 -4.33 -7.84 -9.17
CA GLU A 586 -4.95 -6.72 -9.87
C GLU A 586 -5.41 -5.58 -8.94
N SER A 587 -4.92 -5.53 -7.71
CA SER A 587 -5.30 -4.52 -6.70
C SER A 587 -4.90 -3.08 -7.09
N TYR A 588 -4.08 -2.91 -8.13
CA TYR A 588 -3.61 -1.61 -8.61
C TYR A 588 -4.72 -0.64 -9.02
N HIS A 589 -5.89 -1.16 -9.37
CA HIS A 589 -7.02 -0.34 -9.80
C HIS A 589 -7.80 0.29 -8.64
N GLY A 590 -7.76 -0.32 -7.42
CA GLY A 590 -8.36 0.22 -6.20
C GLY A 590 -9.88 0.06 -6.07
N TYR A 591 -10.57 -0.61 -7.00
CA TYR A 591 -12.05 -0.71 -6.98
C TYR A 591 -12.60 -1.78 -6.06
N ALA A 592 -11.78 -2.71 -5.52
CA ALA A 592 -12.20 -3.74 -4.57
C ALA A 592 -11.76 -3.38 -3.14
N ALA A 593 -12.33 -2.31 -2.59
CA ALA A 593 -11.93 -1.78 -1.29
C ALA A 593 -12.01 -2.83 -0.16
N SER A 594 -10.92 -2.99 0.58
CA SER A 594 -10.83 -3.84 1.77
C SER A 594 -10.93 -3.04 3.08
N ASP A 595 -10.79 -1.71 2.99
CA ASP A 595 -11.02 -0.76 4.07
C ASP A 595 -11.48 0.59 3.51
N TYR A 596 -12.59 1.12 4.03
CA TYR A 596 -13.17 2.36 3.55
C TYR A 596 -12.58 3.64 4.19
N TYR A 597 -11.81 3.52 5.27
CA TYR A 597 -11.22 4.65 5.99
C TYR A 597 -9.70 4.73 5.90
N GLN A 598 -9.08 3.82 5.15
CA GLN A 598 -7.63 3.75 5.01
C GLN A 598 -7.20 3.89 3.54
N ILE A 599 -6.27 4.81 3.28
CA ILE A 599 -5.51 4.84 2.02
C ILE A 599 -4.63 3.60 1.94
N ASP A 600 -4.55 2.99 0.76
CA ASP A 600 -3.68 1.83 0.50
C ASP A 600 -2.22 2.20 0.83
N PRO A 601 -1.54 1.48 1.72
CA PRO A 601 -0.18 1.81 2.12
C PRO A 601 0.82 1.80 0.95
N ARG A 602 0.49 1.11 -0.15
CA ARG A 602 1.26 1.12 -1.40
C ARG A 602 1.05 2.40 -2.23
N PHE A 603 0.07 3.22 -1.89
CA PHE A 603 -0.11 4.58 -2.40
C PHE A 603 0.34 5.64 -1.41
N GLY A 604 0.46 5.30 -0.12
CA GLY A 604 0.85 6.21 0.93
C GLY A 604 -0.02 6.12 2.19
N SER A 605 -0.48 7.25 2.71
CA SER A 605 -1.27 7.31 3.94
C SER A 605 -2.40 8.34 3.85
N ASN A 606 -3.35 8.26 4.80
CA ASN A 606 -4.39 9.27 4.94
C ASN A 606 -3.80 10.69 5.09
N ALA A 607 -2.71 10.82 5.83
CA ALA A 607 -2.02 12.10 6.04
C ALA A 607 -1.40 12.62 4.73
N LEU A 608 -0.74 11.74 3.96
CA LEU A 608 -0.15 12.10 2.67
C LEU A 608 -1.21 12.47 1.63
N TYR A 609 -2.38 11.83 1.67
CA TYR A 609 -3.50 12.22 0.81
C TYR A 609 -4.01 13.63 1.13
N ARG A 610 -4.14 13.98 2.41
CA ARG A 610 -4.46 15.37 2.81
C ARG A 610 -3.40 16.36 2.35
N GLU A 611 -2.12 15.98 2.40
CA GLU A 611 -1.02 16.79 1.90
C GLU A 611 -1.12 17.01 0.39
N LEU A 612 -1.42 15.95 -0.38
CA LEU A 612 -1.69 16.07 -1.83
C LEU A 612 -2.80 17.08 -2.11
N VAL A 613 -3.94 16.97 -1.40
CA VAL A 613 -5.08 17.90 -1.60
C VAL A 613 -4.67 19.33 -1.28
N SER A 614 -3.99 19.56 -0.16
CA SER A 614 -3.50 20.88 0.23
C SER A 614 -2.55 21.48 -0.82
N LYS A 615 -1.59 20.70 -1.31
CA LYS A 615 -0.63 21.15 -2.34
C LYS A 615 -1.29 21.38 -3.70
N ALA A 616 -2.31 20.60 -4.04
CA ALA A 616 -3.13 20.82 -5.23
C ALA A 616 -3.88 22.15 -5.13
N HIS A 617 -4.52 22.43 -3.98
CA HIS A 617 -5.19 23.70 -3.70
C HIS A 617 -4.24 24.90 -3.78
N ASP A 618 -3.01 24.80 -3.30
CA ASP A 618 -1.99 25.86 -3.44
C ASP A 618 -1.68 26.22 -4.91
N LYS A 619 -1.94 25.29 -5.83
CA LYS A 619 -1.81 25.48 -7.28
C LYS A 619 -3.13 25.81 -7.98
N GLY A 620 -4.22 25.97 -7.23
CA GLY A 620 -5.56 26.21 -7.77
C GLY A 620 -6.16 24.99 -8.46
N ILE A 621 -5.74 23.78 -8.07
CA ILE A 621 -6.24 22.50 -8.56
C ILE A 621 -7.16 21.89 -7.50
N LYS A 622 -8.37 21.58 -7.90
CA LYS A 622 -9.39 20.89 -7.09
C LYS A 622 -9.13 19.39 -7.04
N MET A 623 -9.64 18.72 -6.01
CA MET A 623 -9.50 17.27 -5.87
C MET A 623 -10.85 16.56 -5.88
N ILE A 624 -11.01 15.61 -6.81
CA ILE A 624 -12.17 14.74 -6.95
C ILE A 624 -11.76 13.32 -6.52
N MET A 625 -12.41 12.79 -5.48
CA MET A 625 -12.18 11.42 -5.04
C MET A 625 -13.09 10.45 -5.80
N ASP A 626 -12.51 9.38 -6.31
CA ASP A 626 -13.27 8.24 -6.86
C ASP A 626 -13.73 7.34 -5.71
N ILE A 627 -15.01 7.07 -5.64
CA ILE A 627 -15.63 6.26 -4.59
C ILE A 627 -16.50 5.15 -5.15
N VAL A 628 -16.55 4.04 -4.44
CA VAL A 628 -17.36 2.87 -4.79
C VAL A 628 -18.37 2.62 -3.67
N THR A 629 -19.66 2.78 -3.98
CA THR A 629 -20.76 2.52 -3.04
C THR A 629 -21.45 1.17 -3.28
N ASN A 630 -21.32 0.65 -4.52
CA ASN A 630 -21.99 -0.56 -4.97
C ASN A 630 -21.45 -1.83 -4.35
N HIS A 631 -20.15 -1.93 -4.16
CA HIS A 631 -19.49 -3.16 -3.72
C HIS A 631 -18.23 -2.90 -2.89
N CYS A 632 -17.83 -3.90 -2.10
CA CYS A 632 -16.51 -3.97 -1.47
C CYS A 632 -15.74 -5.19 -2.00
N GLY A 633 -14.45 -5.28 -1.69
CA GLY A 633 -13.63 -6.45 -2.00
C GLY A 633 -13.97 -7.65 -1.10
N THR A 634 -13.73 -8.87 -1.60
CA THR A 634 -13.84 -10.10 -0.79
C THR A 634 -12.86 -10.13 0.38
N GLU A 635 -11.78 -9.33 0.30
CA GLU A 635 -10.79 -9.18 1.37
C GLU A 635 -11.14 -8.06 2.37
N HIS A 636 -12.34 -7.48 2.26
CA HIS A 636 -12.80 -6.52 3.24
C HIS A 636 -12.98 -7.19 4.61
N TRP A 637 -12.53 -6.55 5.69
CA TRP A 637 -12.57 -7.09 7.04
C TRP A 637 -14.00 -7.51 7.48
N TRP A 638 -15.05 -6.91 6.93
CA TRP A 638 -16.44 -7.32 7.16
C TRP A 638 -16.73 -8.77 6.73
N MET A 639 -15.98 -9.30 5.75
CA MET A 639 -16.19 -10.67 5.26
C MET A 639 -15.89 -11.75 6.30
N GLN A 640 -15.15 -11.39 7.36
CA GLN A 640 -14.88 -12.27 8.49
C GLN A 640 -16.05 -12.31 9.49
N ASP A 641 -16.75 -11.18 9.64
CA ASP A 641 -17.88 -11.02 10.55
C ASP A 641 -18.76 -9.87 10.07
N LEU A 642 -19.96 -10.15 9.60
CA LEU A 642 -20.92 -9.15 9.15
C LEU A 642 -21.78 -8.64 10.32
N PRO A 643 -22.06 -7.33 10.41
CA PRO A 643 -22.94 -6.82 11.45
C PRO A 643 -24.38 -7.35 11.34
N PHE A 644 -24.88 -7.47 10.11
CA PHE A 644 -26.20 -8.00 9.77
C PHE A 644 -26.10 -8.97 8.60
N HIS A 645 -26.96 -9.99 8.56
CA HIS A 645 -27.03 -10.91 7.42
C HIS A 645 -27.27 -10.19 6.09
N ASP A 646 -28.07 -9.12 6.11
CA ASP A 646 -28.42 -8.29 4.95
C ASP A 646 -27.54 -7.04 4.78
N TRP A 647 -26.35 -7.04 5.35
CA TRP A 647 -25.33 -5.98 5.13
C TRP A 647 -24.84 -5.95 3.69
N ILE A 648 -24.76 -7.13 3.11
CA ILE A 648 -24.43 -7.42 1.71
C ILE A 648 -25.51 -8.28 1.08
N HIS A 649 -25.61 -8.30 -0.24
CA HIS A 649 -26.45 -9.28 -0.93
C HIS A 649 -25.75 -10.64 -0.98
N GLN A 650 -26.38 -11.65 -0.38
CA GLN A 650 -25.86 -13.01 -0.28
C GLN A 650 -26.66 -13.97 -1.18
N PHE A 651 -25.95 -14.89 -1.81
CA PHE A 651 -26.52 -15.91 -2.69
C PHE A 651 -25.93 -17.29 -2.35
N ASP A 652 -26.70 -18.35 -2.52
CA ASP A 652 -26.24 -19.74 -2.33
C ASP A 652 -25.04 -20.10 -3.21
N THR A 653 -24.93 -19.47 -4.37
CA THR A 653 -23.82 -19.57 -5.32
C THR A 653 -23.60 -18.20 -5.92
N TYR A 654 -22.38 -17.92 -6.37
CA TYR A 654 -22.06 -16.65 -7.02
C TYR A 654 -23.12 -16.30 -8.08
N THR A 655 -23.73 -15.15 -7.90
CA THR A 655 -24.71 -14.56 -8.81
C THR A 655 -24.24 -13.17 -9.19
N GLY A 656 -23.81 -13.02 -10.44
CA GLY A 656 -23.37 -11.71 -10.96
C GLY A 656 -24.54 -10.84 -11.38
N THR A 657 -24.36 -9.52 -11.37
CA THR A 657 -25.32 -8.58 -11.95
C THR A 657 -25.54 -8.88 -13.43
N ASN A 658 -26.73 -8.61 -13.94
CA ASN A 658 -27.03 -8.78 -15.36
C ASN A 658 -26.49 -7.68 -16.28
N ILE A 659 -25.83 -6.66 -15.72
CA ILE A 659 -25.20 -5.54 -16.42
C ILE A 659 -26.19 -4.85 -17.38
N CYS A 660 -27.41 -4.64 -16.91
CA CYS A 660 -28.51 -4.09 -17.72
C CYS A 660 -29.34 -3.07 -16.94
N PHE A 661 -28.70 -1.97 -16.49
CA PHE A 661 -29.39 -0.96 -15.67
C PHE A 661 -30.53 -0.21 -16.37
N SER A 662 -30.81 -0.47 -17.64
CA SER A 662 -32.07 -0.04 -18.28
C SER A 662 -33.31 -0.65 -17.61
N THR A 663 -33.15 -1.76 -16.88
CA THR A 663 -34.21 -2.35 -16.06
C THR A 663 -34.71 -1.41 -14.96
N ASN A 664 -33.84 -0.51 -14.47
CA ASN A 664 -34.21 0.46 -13.42
C ASN A 664 -35.28 1.45 -13.86
N MET A 665 -35.39 1.73 -15.15
CA MET A 665 -36.31 2.70 -15.75
C MET A 665 -37.39 2.09 -16.64
N ASP A 666 -37.29 0.79 -16.99
CA ASP A 666 -38.23 0.12 -17.86
C ASP A 666 -39.47 -0.25 -17.07
N PRO A 667 -40.69 0.34 -17.36
CA PRO A 667 -41.91 0.00 -16.66
C PRO A 667 -42.42 -1.43 -16.89
N ASN A 668 -41.81 -2.15 -17.84
CA ASN A 668 -42.13 -3.51 -18.18
C ASN A 668 -41.06 -4.53 -17.76
N ALA A 669 -39.99 -4.07 -17.11
CA ALA A 669 -38.94 -4.95 -16.60
C ALA A 669 -39.51 -5.97 -15.61
N SER A 670 -39.01 -7.20 -15.63
CA SER A 670 -39.36 -8.16 -14.61
C SER A 670 -38.73 -7.75 -13.26
N LYS A 671 -39.41 -8.02 -12.17
CA LYS A 671 -38.89 -7.76 -10.84
C LYS A 671 -37.64 -8.59 -10.54
N GLN A 672 -37.53 -9.77 -11.16
CA GLN A 672 -36.35 -10.63 -11.01
C GLN A 672 -35.15 -10.04 -11.71
N ASP A 673 -35.33 -9.49 -12.93
CA ASP A 673 -34.20 -8.85 -13.65
C ASP A 673 -33.75 -7.59 -12.94
N LEU A 674 -34.70 -6.79 -12.43
CA LEU A 674 -34.37 -5.60 -11.61
C LEU A 674 -33.61 -6.01 -10.34
N TYR A 675 -34.08 -7.02 -9.61
CA TYR A 675 -33.43 -7.52 -8.42
C TYR A 675 -31.98 -7.98 -8.71
N ILE A 676 -31.76 -8.77 -9.77
CA ILE A 676 -30.41 -9.22 -10.15
C ILE A 676 -29.53 -8.05 -10.62
N GLN A 677 -30.13 -7.03 -11.25
CA GLN A 677 -29.38 -5.82 -11.64
C GLN A 677 -28.85 -5.08 -10.41
N GLU A 678 -29.64 -4.89 -9.37
CA GLU A 678 -29.36 -4.07 -8.20
C GLU A 678 -28.69 -4.83 -7.04
N SER A 679 -28.66 -6.17 -7.09
CA SER A 679 -28.15 -7.01 -5.99
C SER A 679 -27.10 -8.04 -6.42
N GLY A 680 -26.96 -8.28 -7.72
CA GLY A 680 -25.94 -9.21 -8.22
C GLY A 680 -24.52 -8.63 -8.07
N TRP A 681 -23.58 -9.47 -7.65
CA TRP A 681 -22.19 -9.04 -7.48
C TRP A 681 -21.60 -8.59 -8.82
N PHE A 682 -20.79 -7.51 -8.79
CA PHE A 682 -20.20 -6.95 -10.01
C PHE A 682 -19.26 -7.95 -10.69
N VAL A 683 -18.34 -8.53 -9.92
CA VAL A 683 -17.49 -9.67 -10.28
C VAL A 683 -17.29 -10.57 -9.05
N PRO A 684 -16.74 -11.80 -9.18
CA PRO A 684 -16.58 -12.69 -8.03
C PRO A 684 -15.79 -12.15 -6.85
N SER A 685 -14.89 -11.19 -7.08
CA SER A 685 -14.07 -10.54 -6.05
C SER A 685 -14.67 -9.23 -5.51
N MET A 686 -15.84 -8.80 -6.00
CA MET A 686 -16.50 -7.55 -5.63
C MET A 686 -17.91 -7.84 -5.13
N VAL A 687 -18.03 -7.87 -3.80
CA VAL A 687 -19.26 -8.24 -3.07
C VAL A 687 -20.23 -7.08 -3.06
N ASP A 688 -21.45 -7.31 -3.50
CA ASP A 688 -22.48 -6.29 -3.60
C ASP A 688 -23.03 -5.86 -2.22
N MET A 689 -23.07 -4.53 -1.99
CA MET A 689 -23.52 -3.92 -0.75
C MET A 689 -25.04 -3.67 -0.77
N ASN A 690 -25.74 -4.01 0.28
CA ASN A 690 -27.19 -3.79 0.37
C ASN A 690 -27.51 -2.41 0.98
N LEU A 691 -27.73 -1.41 0.14
CA LEU A 691 -28.08 -0.06 0.59
C LEU A 691 -29.54 0.08 1.08
N ASN A 692 -30.39 -0.93 0.88
CA ASN A 692 -31.72 -0.98 1.52
C ASN A 692 -31.62 -1.20 3.02
N ASN A 693 -30.51 -1.72 3.54
CA ASN A 693 -30.24 -1.72 4.97
C ASN A 693 -29.91 -0.30 5.42
N GLU A 694 -30.72 0.23 6.35
CA GLU A 694 -30.58 1.64 6.81
C GLU A 694 -29.24 1.93 7.50
N TYR A 695 -28.61 0.94 8.10
CA TYR A 695 -27.27 1.10 8.71
C TYR A 695 -26.18 1.16 7.63
N THR A 696 -26.28 0.34 6.58
CA THR A 696 -25.36 0.37 5.42
C THR A 696 -25.46 1.71 4.70
N LEU A 697 -26.68 2.17 4.41
CA LEU A 697 -26.88 3.47 3.76
C LEU A 697 -26.32 4.62 4.60
N ARG A 698 -26.58 4.63 5.92
CA ARG A 698 -26.08 5.66 6.83
C ARG A 698 -24.56 5.63 6.92
N TYR A 699 -23.98 4.45 6.96
CA TYR A 699 -22.53 4.26 6.93
C TYR A 699 -21.92 4.94 5.69
N PHE A 700 -22.43 4.66 4.49
CA PHE A 700 -21.91 5.26 3.26
C PHE A 700 -22.15 6.77 3.14
N ILE A 701 -23.25 7.30 3.70
CA ILE A 701 -23.45 8.76 3.80
C ILE A 701 -22.35 9.37 4.67
N GLN A 702 -22.12 8.83 5.85
CA GLN A 702 -21.15 9.36 6.81
C GLN A 702 -19.70 9.17 6.32
N TRP A 703 -19.41 8.06 5.66
CA TRP A 703 -18.13 7.80 5.04
C TRP A 703 -17.76 8.83 3.96
N ALA A 704 -18.68 9.15 3.07
CA ALA A 704 -18.45 10.17 2.05
C ALA A 704 -18.24 11.56 2.70
N ILE A 705 -19.06 11.92 3.68
CA ILE A 705 -18.92 13.17 4.45
C ILE A 705 -17.57 13.21 5.17
N TRP A 706 -17.15 12.10 5.76
CA TRP A 706 -15.88 12.01 6.47
C TRP A 706 -14.70 12.32 5.53
N TRP A 707 -14.64 11.72 4.35
CA TRP A 707 -13.59 12.02 3.39
C TRP A 707 -13.64 13.46 2.89
N ILE A 708 -14.84 14.01 2.64
CA ILE A 708 -15.01 15.42 2.22
C ILE A 708 -14.42 16.37 3.25
N GLU A 709 -14.73 16.17 4.53
CA GLU A 709 -14.24 17.03 5.61
C GLU A 709 -12.79 16.74 5.99
N TYR A 710 -12.39 15.44 6.03
CA TYR A 710 -11.05 15.03 6.43
C TYR A 710 -9.97 15.47 5.44
N ALA A 711 -10.22 15.28 4.15
CA ALA A 711 -9.25 15.57 3.09
C ALA A 711 -9.51 16.93 2.41
N ASP A 712 -10.60 17.64 2.74
CA ASP A 712 -11.01 18.90 2.10
C ASP A 712 -11.30 18.77 0.60
N LEU A 713 -12.06 17.74 0.23
CA LEU A 713 -12.35 17.42 -1.17
C LEU A 713 -13.27 18.45 -1.84
N ASP A 714 -13.12 18.60 -3.16
CA ASP A 714 -13.92 19.49 -4.00
C ASP A 714 -14.98 18.75 -4.83
N GLY A 715 -14.94 17.43 -4.88
CA GLY A 715 -15.92 16.65 -5.61
C GLY A 715 -15.78 15.15 -5.38
N LEU A 716 -16.79 14.41 -5.82
CA LEU A 716 -16.78 12.96 -5.86
C LEU A 716 -17.10 12.45 -7.26
N ARG A 717 -16.46 11.36 -7.66
CA ARG A 717 -16.90 10.50 -8.77
C ARG A 717 -17.40 9.20 -8.16
N VAL A 718 -18.59 8.78 -8.52
CA VAL A 718 -19.20 7.54 -8.03
C VAL A 718 -19.16 6.49 -9.11
N ASP A 719 -18.39 5.44 -8.85
CA ASP A 719 -18.25 4.27 -9.69
C ASP A 719 -19.56 3.47 -9.78
N THR A 720 -19.81 2.85 -10.93
CA THR A 720 -20.94 1.92 -11.12
C THR A 720 -22.27 2.41 -10.56
N TYR A 721 -22.56 3.72 -10.65
CA TYR A 721 -23.71 4.38 -9.99
C TYR A 721 -25.06 3.66 -10.19
N PRO A 722 -25.46 3.22 -11.43
CA PRO A 722 -26.76 2.60 -11.65
C PRO A 722 -26.87 1.12 -11.21
N TYR A 723 -25.82 0.53 -10.67
CA TYR A 723 -25.84 -0.84 -10.17
C TYR A 723 -26.30 -0.92 -8.72
N ASN A 724 -26.18 0.17 -7.98
CA ASN A 724 -26.79 0.31 -6.64
C ASN A 724 -28.32 0.37 -6.73
N GLU A 725 -29.00 0.07 -5.62
CA GLU A 725 -30.43 0.31 -5.52
C GLU A 725 -30.74 1.80 -5.65
N LYS A 726 -31.56 2.15 -6.59
CA LYS A 726 -31.75 3.52 -7.04
C LYS A 726 -32.35 4.45 -5.96
N GLU A 727 -33.30 3.97 -5.17
CA GLU A 727 -33.95 4.80 -4.12
C GLU A 727 -32.99 5.12 -2.95
N PRO A 728 -32.24 4.13 -2.38
CA PRO A 728 -31.19 4.42 -1.43
C PRO A 728 -30.11 5.40 -1.95
N MET A 729 -29.68 5.23 -3.20
CA MET A 729 -28.69 6.14 -3.80
C MET A 729 -29.23 7.55 -4.01
N SER A 730 -30.50 7.71 -4.34
CA SER A 730 -31.14 9.03 -4.35
C SER A 730 -31.09 9.69 -2.95
N ARG A 731 -31.40 8.94 -1.89
CA ARG A 731 -31.30 9.40 -0.49
C ARG A 731 -29.87 9.75 -0.08
N TRP A 732 -28.90 8.96 -0.56
CA TRP A 732 -27.48 9.22 -0.36
C TRP A 732 -27.06 10.56 -0.99
N CYS A 733 -27.41 10.80 -2.27
CA CYS A 733 -27.16 12.08 -2.95
C CYS A 733 -27.87 13.24 -2.23
N GLU A 734 -29.17 13.09 -1.91
CA GLU A 734 -29.92 14.12 -1.20
C GLU A 734 -29.27 14.51 0.14
N ALA A 735 -28.77 13.53 0.90
CA ALA A 735 -28.10 13.78 2.17
C ALA A 735 -26.81 14.59 1.98
N LEU A 736 -25.99 14.26 1.00
CA LEU A 736 -24.77 15.01 0.68
C LEU A 736 -25.07 16.41 0.17
N MET A 737 -26.04 16.56 -0.73
CA MET A 737 -26.44 17.88 -1.27
C MET A 737 -27.09 18.77 -0.22
N ARG A 738 -27.72 18.20 0.80
CA ARG A 738 -28.24 18.95 1.97
C ARG A 738 -27.10 19.43 2.88
N GLU A 739 -26.03 18.62 3.05
CA GLU A 739 -24.85 19.00 3.84
C GLU A 739 -23.98 20.02 3.08
N TYR A 740 -23.85 19.87 1.74
CA TYR A 740 -23.01 20.68 0.86
C TYR A 740 -23.77 21.14 -0.39
N PRO A 741 -24.58 22.20 -0.33
CA PRO A 741 -25.50 22.59 -1.42
C PRO A 741 -24.82 22.97 -2.75
N ASN A 742 -23.54 23.34 -2.73
CA ASN A 742 -22.77 23.72 -3.92
C ASN A 742 -21.75 22.64 -4.35
N PHE A 743 -21.81 21.45 -3.75
CA PHE A 743 -20.91 20.36 -4.06
C PHE A 743 -21.32 19.66 -5.36
N ASN A 744 -20.36 19.12 -6.10
CA ASN A 744 -20.64 18.37 -7.31
C ASN A 744 -20.24 16.91 -7.15
N ILE A 745 -21.11 16.02 -7.60
CA ILE A 745 -20.94 14.57 -7.61
C ILE A 745 -21.22 14.12 -9.04
N VAL A 746 -20.27 13.44 -9.66
CA VAL A 746 -20.45 12.85 -10.99
C VAL A 746 -20.63 11.35 -10.89
N GLY A 747 -21.72 10.83 -11.40
CA GLY A 747 -22.01 9.40 -11.44
C GLY A 747 -21.59 8.77 -12.76
N GLU A 748 -20.96 7.60 -12.67
CA GLU A 748 -20.71 6.79 -13.85
C GLU A 748 -21.97 6.01 -14.22
N CYS A 749 -22.64 6.47 -15.30
CA CYS A 749 -23.81 5.82 -15.87
C CYS A 749 -23.46 5.40 -17.31
N TRP A 750 -22.82 4.25 -17.46
CA TRP A 750 -22.25 3.83 -18.75
C TRP A 750 -23.31 3.34 -19.73
N THR A 751 -23.86 4.25 -20.50
CA THR A 751 -24.82 3.96 -21.59
C THR A 751 -24.58 4.86 -22.80
N SER A 752 -24.69 4.28 -24.00
CA SER A 752 -24.67 5.05 -25.27
C SER A 752 -26.02 5.74 -25.58
N SER A 753 -27.03 5.54 -24.74
CA SER A 753 -28.40 6.05 -24.94
C SER A 753 -28.64 7.34 -24.17
N ALA A 754 -28.75 8.48 -24.89
CA ALA A 754 -29.02 9.77 -24.26
C ALA A 754 -30.30 9.77 -23.36
N PRO A 755 -31.44 9.16 -23.75
CA PRO A 755 -32.60 9.06 -22.87
C PRO A 755 -32.38 8.27 -21.59
N GLN A 756 -31.58 7.19 -21.66
CA GLN A 756 -31.21 6.40 -20.48
C GLN A 756 -30.26 7.16 -19.56
N LEU A 757 -29.30 7.88 -20.14
CA LEU A 757 -28.38 8.69 -19.36
C LEU A 757 -29.10 9.85 -18.67
N ALA A 758 -29.98 10.55 -19.39
CA ALA A 758 -30.76 11.68 -18.84
C ALA A 758 -31.62 11.28 -17.63
N TYR A 759 -32.11 10.06 -17.59
CA TYR A 759 -32.89 9.54 -16.46
C TYR A 759 -32.15 9.67 -15.10
N TRP A 760 -30.82 9.53 -15.13
CA TRP A 760 -29.98 9.55 -13.93
C TRP A 760 -29.53 10.94 -13.49
N GLN A 761 -29.76 12.01 -14.29
CA GLN A 761 -29.41 13.35 -13.85
C GLN A 761 -30.47 13.90 -12.91
N GLY A 762 -30.06 14.40 -11.75
CA GLY A 762 -30.93 15.00 -10.74
C GLY A 762 -31.70 16.20 -11.27
N GLY A 763 -32.94 16.36 -10.81
CA GLY A 763 -33.85 17.41 -11.26
C GLY A 763 -34.53 17.12 -12.59
N ASN A 764 -34.27 16.00 -13.26
CA ASN A 764 -34.93 15.63 -14.50
C ASN A 764 -36.36 15.16 -14.23
N ALA A 765 -37.30 15.55 -15.11
CA ALA A 765 -38.71 15.20 -14.98
C ALA A 765 -39.01 13.79 -15.49
N ASN A 766 -38.59 12.77 -14.74
CA ASN A 766 -38.83 11.38 -15.07
C ASN A 766 -40.33 11.00 -14.93
N LYS A 767 -40.82 10.14 -15.81
CA LYS A 767 -42.27 9.80 -15.83
C LYS A 767 -42.72 8.96 -14.65
N ASP A 768 -41.83 8.20 -14.04
CA ASP A 768 -42.07 7.42 -12.82
C ASP A 768 -41.96 8.26 -11.53
N GLY A 769 -41.55 9.53 -11.68
CA GLY A 769 -41.36 10.45 -10.55
C GLY A 769 -40.03 10.28 -9.83
N PHE A 770 -39.13 9.40 -10.28
CA PHE A 770 -37.81 9.23 -9.71
C PHE A 770 -36.93 10.45 -9.94
N ASP A 771 -36.26 10.90 -8.88
CA ASP A 771 -35.19 11.91 -8.93
C ASP A 771 -33.97 11.33 -8.24
N SER A 772 -32.86 11.22 -8.95
CA SER A 772 -31.62 10.70 -8.39
C SER A 772 -30.92 11.67 -7.44
N HIS A 773 -31.26 12.95 -7.48
CA HIS A 773 -30.53 14.06 -6.85
C HIS A 773 -29.03 14.13 -7.23
N LEU A 774 -28.57 13.36 -8.24
CA LEU A 774 -27.21 13.32 -8.73
C LEU A 774 -26.91 14.54 -9.63
N PRO A 775 -26.04 15.47 -9.23
CA PRO A 775 -25.85 16.72 -9.98
C PRO A 775 -25.28 16.48 -11.39
N ALA A 776 -24.21 15.67 -11.50
CA ALA A 776 -23.48 15.49 -12.75
C ALA A 776 -23.42 14.02 -13.18
N ILE A 777 -23.33 13.82 -14.49
CA ILE A 777 -23.23 12.49 -15.12
C ILE A 777 -22.15 12.51 -16.19
N MET A 778 -21.52 11.35 -16.44
CA MET A 778 -20.51 11.16 -17.50
C MET A 778 -21.20 11.00 -18.88
N ASP A 779 -20.85 11.84 -19.85
CA ASP A 779 -21.50 11.90 -21.19
C ASP A 779 -21.00 10.80 -22.13
N PHE A 780 -21.35 9.54 -21.83
CA PHE A 780 -21.02 8.40 -22.68
C PHE A 780 -21.61 8.48 -24.10
N PRO A 781 -22.83 9.01 -24.33
CA PRO A 781 -23.35 9.22 -25.69
C PRO A 781 -22.45 10.14 -26.53
N LEU A 782 -21.97 11.24 -25.95
CA LEU A 782 -21.06 12.15 -26.68
C LEU A 782 -19.66 11.53 -26.85
N HIS A 783 -19.15 10.84 -25.85
CA HIS A 783 -17.91 10.07 -25.94
C HIS A 783 -17.95 9.10 -27.13
N ASP A 784 -19.00 8.29 -27.26
CA ASP A 784 -19.14 7.31 -28.34
C ASP A 784 -19.28 7.99 -29.70
N ALA A 785 -20.06 9.08 -29.76
CA ALA A 785 -20.26 9.85 -30.97
C ALA A 785 -18.97 10.52 -31.47
N MET A 786 -18.18 11.12 -30.57
CA MET A 786 -16.90 11.75 -30.93
C MET A 786 -15.90 10.71 -31.44
N ARG A 787 -15.73 9.61 -30.72
CA ARG A 787 -14.80 8.55 -31.09
C ARG A 787 -15.13 7.93 -32.44
N ALA A 788 -16.37 7.47 -32.61
CA ALA A 788 -16.82 6.89 -33.87
C ALA A 788 -16.73 7.91 -35.02
N GLY A 789 -17.14 9.16 -34.77
CA GLY A 789 -17.08 10.24 -35.76
C GLY A 789 -15.66 10.53 -36.23
N LEU A 790 -14.69 10.59 -35.31
CA LEU A 790 -13.28 10.83 -35.63
C LEU A 790 -12.63 9.64 -36.37
N ALA A 791 -12.97 8.40 -35.96
CA ALA A 791 -12.38 7.19 -36.56
C ALA A 791 -12.80 7.02 -38.04
N GLU A 792 -14.03 7.40 -38.42
CA GLU A 792 -14.60 7.17 -39.74
C GLU A 792 -13.97 8.08 -40.80
N ARG A 793 -13.21 7.49 -41.75
CA ARG A 793 -12.47 8.24 -42.81
C ARG A 793 -13.35 8.63 -43.99
N ASN A 794 -14.23 7.73 -44.41
CA ASN A 794 -15.15 7.93 -45.54
C ASN A 794 -16.58 7.70 -45.04
N PRO A 795 -17.15 8.65 -44.29
CA PRO A 795 -18.44 8.47 -43.67
C PRO A 795 -19.57 8.38 -44.70
N GLY A 796 -20.45 7.40 -44.46
CA GLY A 796 -21.73 7.29 -45.14
C GLY A 796 -22.80 8.17 -44.48
N TRP A 797 -24.04 7.95 -44.86
CA TRP A 797 -25.18 8.64 -44.23
C TRP A 797 -25.22 8.41 -42.71
N GLY A 798 -25.33 9.50 -41.95
CA GLY A 798 -25.38 9.42 -40.45
C GLY A 798 -24.05 9.06 -39.80
N GLN A 799 -22.93 9.12 -40.51
CA GLN A 799 -21.59 8.78 -39.99
C GLN A 799 -20.69 10.03 -39.94
N GLY A 800 -19.46 9.84 -39.46
CA GLY A 800 -18.49 10.91 -39.30
C GLY A 800 -18.98 11.98 -38.33
N MET A 801 -18.71 13.23 -38.59
CA MET A 801 -19.10 14.34 -37.70
C MET A 801 -20.61 14.47 -37.51
N THR A 802 -21.44 13.84 -38.38
CA THR A 802 -22.89 13.79 -38.19
C THR A 802 -23.28 13.07 -36.89
N ARG A 803 -22.50 12.09 -36.44
CA ARG A 803 -22.74 11.42 -35.11
C ARG A 803 -22.69 12.42 -33.96
N VAL A 804 -21.71 13.32 -33.98
CA VAL A 804 -21.55 14.36 -32.94
C VAL A 804 -22.72 15.34 -32.98
N TYR A 805 -23.10 15.79 -34.18
CA TYR A 805 -24.25 16.68 -34.37
C TYR A 805 -25.55 16.02 -33.86
N ASP A 806 -25.82 14.78 -34.25
CA ASP A 806 -27.02 14.06 -33.87
C ASP A 806 -27.06 13.80 -32.35
N CYS A 807 -25.90 13.51 -31.75
CA CYS A 807 -25.80 13.34 -30.29
C CYS A 807 -26.17 14.64 -29.55
N LEU A 808 -25.56 15.76 -29.93
CA LEU A 808 -25.84 17.06 -29.31
C LEU A 808 -27.25 17.55 -29.58
N SER A 809 -27.93 17.08 -30.64
CA SER A 809 -29.36 17.37 -30.86
C SER A 809 -30.28 16.80 -29.76
N HIS A 810 -29.78 15.89 -28.93
CA HIS A 810 -30.48 15.36 -27.77
C HIS A 810 -30.26 16.15 -26.47
N ASP A 811 -29.53 17.26 -26.49
CA ASP A 811 -29.24 18.10 -25.31
C ASP A 811 -30.51 18.56 -24.58
N PHE A 812 -31.66 18.64 -25.25
CA PHE A 812 -32.95 18.97 -24.65
C PHE A 812 -33.47 17.93 -23.63
N LEU A 813 -32.86 16.74 -23.58
CA LEU A 813 -33.26 15.65 -22.61
C LEU A 813 -32.69 15.88 -21.22
N TYR A 814 -31.57 16.59 -21.13
CA TYR A 814 -30.85 16.78 -19.89
C TYR A 814 -31.36 17.99 -19.11
N HIS A 815 -31.44 17.84 -17.77
CA HIS A 815 -31.84 18.93 -16.89
C HIS A 815 -30.81 20.07 -16.90
N ASP A 816 -29.54 19.72 -16.79
CA ASP A 816 -28.44 20.68 -16.73
C ASP A 816 -27.23 20.25 -17.58
N LEU A 817 -27.05 20.92 -18.72
CA LEU A 817 -25.93 20.67 -19.63
C LEU A 817 -24.57 21.11 -19.06
N SER A 818 -24.57 21.99 -18.07
CA SER A 818 -23.34 22.43 -17.41
C SER A 818 -22.72 21.33 -16.55
N ASN A 819 -23.52 20.39 -16.11
CA ASN A 819 -23.13 19.24 -15.29
C ASN A 819 -22.96 17.92 -16.09
N MET A 820 -22.67 18.04 -17.40
CA MET A 820 -22.27 16.90 -18.23
C MET A 820 -20.75 16.78 -18.25
N MET A 821 -20.16 15.72 -17.72
CA MET A 821 -18.72 15.47 -17.83
C MET A 821 -18.43 14.83 -19.18
N ILE A 822 -17.77 15.58 -20.06
CA ILE A 822 -17.43 15.15 -21.44
C ILE A 822 -16.01 14.62 -21.49
N PHE A 823 -15.79 13.55 -22.24
CA PHE A 823 -14.48 12.91 -22.37
C PHE A 823 -14.33 12.18 -23.72
N ALA A 824 -13.11 11.96 -24.17
CA ALA A 824 -12.77 11.20 -25.37
C ALA A 824 -12.20 9.83 -25.08
N GLY A 825 -11.79 9.59 -23.86
CA GLY A 825 -11.29 8.33 -23.32
C GLY A 825 -11.12 8.42 -21.82
N ASN A 826 -11.13 7.26 -21.15
CA ASN A 826 -10.85 7.13 -19.73
C ASN A 826 -10.06 5.85 -19.47
N HIS A 827 -9.87 5.47 -18.20
CA HIS A 827 -9.12 4.28 -17.81
C HIS A 827 -9.82 2.93 -18.11
N ASP A 828 -11.07 2.95 -18.59
CA ASP A 828 -11.88 1.78 -18.96
C ASP A 828 -12.19 1.67 -20.44
N THR A 829 -11.94 2.74 -21.21
CA THR A 829 -12.20 2.76 -22.66
C THR A 829 -10.89 2.86 -23.44
N ASP A 830 -10.88 2.39 -24.71
CA ASP A 830 -9.70 2.55 -25.57
C ASP A 830 -9.24 4.00 -25.61
N ARG A 831 -7.95 4.25 -25.56
CA ARG A 831 -7.38 5.59 -25.64
C ARG A 831 -7.74 6.28 -26.94
N LEU A 832 -7.87 7.60 -26.90
CA LEU A 832 -8.14 8.41 -28.11
C LEU A 832 -7.13 8.11 -29.22
N GLY A 833 -5.84 7.95 -28.88
CA GLY A 833 -4.78 7.60 -29.84
C GLY A 833 -5.02 6.30 -30.60
N ASP A 834 -5.57 5.27 -29.95
CA ASP A 834 -5.91 3.99 -30.59
C ASP A 834 -7.12 4.14 -31.50
N VAL A 835 -8.16 4.81 -31.02
CA VAL A 835 -9.43 5.01 -31.77
C VAL A 835 -9.19 5.73 -33.08
N VAL A 836 -8.33 6.76 -33.11
CA VAL A 836 -7.99 7.49 -34.31
C VAL A 836 -6.90 6.82 -35.16
N GLY A 837 -6.51 5.59 -34.81
CA GLY A 837 -5.49 4.83 -35.56
C GLY A 837 -4.11 5.45 -35.49
N ARG A 838 -3.75 6.04 -34.35
CA ARG A 838 -2.50 6.77 -34.10
C ARG A 838 -2.28 7.98 -35.05
N ASN A 839 -3.38 8.54 -35.53
CA ASN A 839 -3.35 9.77 -36.30
C ASN A 839 -3.41 10.99 -35.36
N TYR A 840 -2.28 11.66 -35.18
CA TYR A 840 -2.18 12.75 -34.21
C TYR A 840 -2.99 14.00 -34.61
N ASN A 841 -3.22 14.25 -35.92
CA ASN A 841 -4.10 15.33 -36.35
C ASN A 841 -5.53 15.08 -35.88
N LYS A 842 -6.03 13.87 -36.03
CA LYS A 842 -7.35 13.48 -35.51
C LYS A 842 -7.43 13.52 -34.00
N ALA A 843 -6.36 13.13 -33.28
CA ALA A 843 -6.30 13.30 -31.84
C ALA A 843 -6.45 14.78 -31.44
N LYS A 844 -5.80 15.71 -32.15
CA LYS A 844 -5.97 17.15 -31.94
C LYS A 844 -7.42 17.63 -32.16
N LEU A 845 -8.14 17.04 -33.11
CA LEU A 845 -9.57 17.34 -33.27
C LEU A 845 -10.38 16.95 -32.03
N GLY A 846 -10.08 15.77 -31.43
CA GLY A 846 -10.70 15.32 -30.17
C GLY A 846 -10.40 16.28 -29.00
N ILE A 847 -9.14 16.67 -28.83
CA ILE A 847 -8.74 17.66 -27.82
C ILE A 847 -9.44 19.01 -28.05
N THR A 848 -9.56 19.45 -29.32
CA THR A 848 -10.28 20.69 -29.60
C THR A 848 -11.75 20.62 -29.17
N MET A 849 -12.43 19.53 -29.49
CA MET A 849 -13.81 19.32 -29.08
C MET A 849 -13.96 19.33 -27.57
N LEU A 850 -13.09 18.62 -26.82
CA LEU A 850 -13.09 18.65 -25.36
C LEU A 850 -12.88 20.06 -24.80
N ALA A 851 -11.96 20.84 -25.39
CA ALA A 851 -11.66 22.18 -24.89
C ALA A 851 -12.74 23.21 -25.18
N THR A 852 -13.62 22.96 -26.16
CA THR A 852 -14.52 24.00 -26.69
C THR A 852 -16.02 23.67 -26.61
N MET A 853 -16.41 22.40 -26.45
CA MET A 853 -17.80 22.00 -26.29
C MET A 853 -18.38 22.36 -24.93
N ARG A 854 -19.69 22.22 -24.80
CA ARG A 854 -20.42 22.37 -23.54
C ARG A 854 -20.02 21.26 -22.54
N GLY A 855 -20.16 21.51 -21.25
CA GLY A 855 -19.91 20.54 -20.18
C GLY A 855 -18.54 20.71 -19.55
N ILE A 856 -18.19 19.76 -18.70
CA ILE A 856 -16.96 19.69 -17.90
C ILE A 856 -16.00 18.75 -18.62
N PRO A 857 -14.92 19.23 -19.26
CA PRO A 857 -14.00 18.34 -19.96
C PRO A 857 -13.17 17.50 -18.97
N GLN A 858 -13.09 16.20 -19.25
CA GLN A 858 -12.17 15.26 -18.60
C GLN A 858 -11.16 14.78 -19.62
N LEU A 859 -9.88 14.82 -19.26
CA LEU A 859 -8.75 14.34 -20.04
C LEU A 859 -8.06 13.19 -19.31
N PHE A 860 -7.85 12.06 -19.95
CA PHE A 860 -7.12 10.93 -19.39
C PHE A 860 -5.61 11.12 -19.55
N ALA A 861 -4.84 10.95 -18.47
CA ALA A 861 -3.39 11.17 -18.44
C ALA A 861 -2.66 10.47 -19.59
N GLY A 862 -1.89 11.26 -20.34
CA GLY A 862 -1.17 10.87 -21.54
C GLY A 862 -1.90 11.13 -22.85
N ASP A 863 -3.22 11.38 -22.85
CA ASP A 863 -3.95 11.72 -24.10
C ASP A 863 -3.53 13.10 -24.63
N GLU A 864 -3.07 14.01 -23.77
CA GLU A 864 -2.43 15.29 -24.16
C GLU A 864 -1.16 15.12 -25.01
N MET A 865 -0.58 13.91 -25.00
CA MET A 865 0.59 13.51 -25.77
C MET A 865 0.27 12.37 -26.74
N MET A 866 -1.00 12.06 -26.94
CA MET A 866 -1.48 10.97 -27.80
C MET A 866 -0.94 9.59 -27.38
N PHE A 867 -1.02 9.27 -26.10
CA PHE A 867 -0.73 7.90 -25.64
C PHE A 867 -1.68 6.92 -26.32
N TYR A 868 -1.21 5.71 -26.51
CA TYR A 868 -1.96 4.58 -27.06
C TYR A 868 -1.61 3.32 -26.31
N SER A 869 -2.46 2.32 -26.41
CA SER A 869 -2.27 1.04 -25.73
C SER A 869 -0.97 0.36 -26.12
N LYS A 870 -0.28 -0.18 -25.12
CA LYS A 870 0.94 -0.99 -25.33
C LYS A 870 0.61 -2.28 -26.09
N ASP A 871 -0.53 -2.90 -25.74
CA ASP A 871 -1.07 -4.09 -26.40
C ASP A 871 -2.60 -4.13 -26.26
N LEU A 872 -3.32 -3.87 -27.34
CA LEU A 872 -4.79 -3.90 -27.38
C LEU A 872 -5.38 -5.29 -27.02
N SER A 873 -4.62 -6.38 -27.20
CA SER A 873 -5.10 -7.71 -26.87
C SER A 873 -5.18 -7.96 -25.36
N GLN A 874 -4.54 -7.13 -24.54
CA GLN A 874 -4.54 -7.18 -23.09
C GLN A 874 -5.70 -6.39 -22.45
N GLY A 875 -6.59 -5.79 -23.24
CA GLY A 875 -7.72 -5.02 -22.73
C GLY A 875 -7.26 -3.90 -21.79
N HIS A 876 -7.85 -3.81 -20.60
CA HIS A 876 -7.54 -2.77 -19.62
C HIS A 876 -6.05 -2.72 -19.23
N GLY A 877 -5.39 -3.85 -19.03
CA GLY A 877 -3.94 -3.88 -18.73
C GLY A 877 -3.10 -3.25 -19.85
N GLY A 878 -3.51 -3.41 -21.11
CA GLY A 878 -2.80 -2.85 -22.26
C GLY A 878 -2.98 -1.34 -22.46
N LEU A 879 -4.15 -0.79 -22.10
CA LEU A 879 -4.47 0.64 -22.24
C LEU A 879 -3.95 1.51 -21.09
N ARG A 880 -3.76 0.92 -19.91
CA ARG A 880 -3.31 1.58 -18.67
C ARG A 880 -1.79 1.61 -18.60
N VAL A 881 -1.19 2.37 -19.53
CA VAL A 881 0.27 2.47 -19.71
C VAL A 881 0.89 3.43 -18.69
N ASP A 882 2.15 3.13 -18.32
CA ASP A 882 2.94 4.01 -17.45
C ASP A 882 3.22 5.35 -18.13
N PHE A 883 3.28 6.40 -17.32
CA PHE A 883 3.72 7.72 -17.78
C PHE A 883 5.25 7.75 -17.83
N PRO A 884 5.87 8.00 -19.00
CA PRO A 884 7.32 8.01 -19.13
C PRO A 884 7.98 9.14 -18.33
N GLY A 885 8.93 8.79 -17.50
CA GLY A 885 9.60 9.68 -16.54
C GLY A 885 9.09 9.52 -15.12
N GLY A 886 8.04 8.71 -14.90
CA GLY A 886 7.49 8.46 -13.59
C GLY A 886 8.32 7.51 -12.72
N TRP A 887 9.30 6.78 -13.29
CA TRP A 887 10.14 5.83 -12.54
C TRP A 887 11.62 6.11 -12.75
N ALA A 888 12.40 5.90 -11.70
CA ALA A 888 13.86 6.00 -11.78
C ALA A 888 14.40 5.06 -12.88
N GLY A 889 15.19 5.62 -13.81
CA GLY A 889 15.79 4.87 -14.92
C GLY A 889 14.94 4.79 -16.19
N ASP A 890 13.79 5.43 -16.24
CA ASP A 890 13.02 5.58 -17.47
C ASP A 890 13.85 6.26 -18.56
N LYS A 891 13.72 5.80 -19.81
CA LYS A 891 14.50 6.30 -20.95
C LYS A 891 14.04 7.65 -21.47
N ALA A 892 12.80 8.00 -21.21
CA ALA A 892 12.18 9.27 -21.57
C ALA A 892 11.53 9.86 -20.31
N ASP A 893 11.54 11.18 -20.22
CA ASP A 893 10.85 11.91 -19.18
C ASP A 893 9.93 12.95 -19.81
N TYR A 894 8.64 12.63 -19.90
CA TYR A 894 7.66 13.51 -20.51
C TYR A 894 7.06 14.54 -19.54
N PHE A 895 7.41 14.50 -18.27
CA PHE A 895 7.07 15.56 -17.33
C PHE A 895 7.88 16.84 -17.61
N THR A 896 9.07 16.72 -18.19
CA THR A 896 9.95 17.86 -18.48
C THR A 896 9.85 18.34 -19.93
N PRO A 897 9.99 19.65 -20.20
CA PRO A 897 10.06 20.19 -21.57
C PRO A 897 11.17 19.52 -22.39
N GLU A 898 12.36 19.36 -21.78
CA GLU A 898 13.54 18.78 -22.41
C GLU A 898 13.32 17.33 -22.86
N GLY A 899 12.60 16.55 -22.06
CA GLY A 899 12.25 15.17 -22.40
C GLY A 899 11.24 15.09 -23.53
N ARG A 900 10.23 15.98 -23.52
CA ARG A 900 9.24 16.06 -24.62
C ARG A 900 9.86 16.52 -25.93
N GLU A 901 10.77 17.50 -25.92
CA GLU A 901 11.44 18.03 -27.11
C GLU A 901 12.24 16.99 -27.88
N GLN A 902 12.69 15.92 -27.22
CA GLN A 902 13.35 14.78 -27.88
C GLN A 902 12.39 14.01 -28.80
N HIS A 903 11.07 14.22 -28.63
CA HIS A 903 10.01 13.57 -29.38
C HIS A 903 9.05 14.61 -29.99
N PRO A 904 9.34 15.13 -31.18
CA PRO A 904 8.62 16.27 -31.75
C PRO A 904 7.09 16.13 -31.82
N VAL A 905 6.58 14.93 -32.06
CA VAL A 905 5.12 14.66 -32.07
C VAL A 905 4.52 14.80 -30.67
N ILE A 906 5.23 14.32 -29.64
CA ILE A 906 4.81 14.42 -28.22
C ILE A 906 4.79 15.90 -27.78
N ALA A 907 5.88 16.63 -28.09
CA ALA A 907 5.99 18.06 -27.77
C ALA A 907 4.87 18.88 -28.45
N ASP A 908 4.66 18.67 -29.74
CA ASP A 908 3.62 19.39 -30.52
C ASP A 908 2.20 19.06 -30.01
N MET A 909 1.95 17.83 -29.62
CA MET A 909 0.65 17.38 -29.07
C MET A 909 0.39 17.98 -27.69
N TYR A 910 1.43 17.99 -26.82
CA TYR A 910 1.37 18.62 -25.50
C TYR A 910 1.14 20.14 -25.62
N ASP A 911 1.93 20.83 -26.43
CA ASP A 911 1.81 22.29 -26.63
C ASP A 911 0.44 22.67 -27.19
N TYR A 912 -0.10 21.85 -28.07
CA TYR A 912 -1.45 22.05 -28.63
C TYR A 912 -2.51 21.92 -27.54
N SER A 913 -2.44 20.87 -26.73
CA SER A 913 -3.38 20.61 -25.64
C SER A 913 -3.27 21.70 -24.56
N ARG A 914 -2.06 22.03 -24.15
CA ARG A 914 -1.75 23.11 -23.21
C ARG A 914 -2.30 24.47 -23.70
N THR A 915 -2.10 24.80 -24.95
CA THR A 915 -2.59 26.06 -25.52
C THR A 915 -4.11 26.17 -25.37
N LEU A 916 -4.85 25.12 -25.68
CA LEU A 916 -6.30 25.13 -25.61
C LEU A 916 -6.82 25.14 -24.17
N PHE A 917 -6.25 24.32 -23.27
CA PHE A 917 -6.73 24.26 -21.91
C PHE A 917 -6.30 25.46 -21.07
N GLN A 918 -5.12 26.04 -21.28
CA GLN A 918 -4.72 27.29 -20.65
C GLN A 918 -5.59 28.48 -21.13
N TRP A 919 -5.91 28.53 -22.44
CA TRP A 919 -6.85 29.52 -22.99
C TRP A 919 -8.24 29.37 -22.36
N ARG A 920 -8.74 28.12 -22.26
CA ARG A 920 -10.06 27.81 -21.70
C ARG A 920 -10.25 28.36 -20.29
N LYS A 921 -9.23 28.31 -19.42
CA LYS A 921 -9.33 28.77 -18.00
C LYS A 921 -9.96 30.16 -17.84
N SER A 922 -9.74 31.05 -18.78
CA SER A 922 -10.21 32.44 -18.70
C SER A 922 -11.44 32.73 -19.58
N LYS A 923 -12.04 31.69 -20.18
CA LYS A 923 -13.09 31.87 -21.20
C LYS A 923 -14.49 31.57 -20.69
N GLU A 924 -15.12 32.60 -20.09
CA GLU A 924 -16.51 32.53 -19.62
C GLU A 924 -17.49 32.07 -20.75
N VAL A 925 -17.25 32.47 -21.99
CA VAL A 925 -18.08 32.07 -23.14
C VAL A 925 -18.01 30.56 -23.43
N ILE A 926 -16.93 29.90 -23.06
CA ILE A 926 -16.80 28.43 -23.15
C ILE A 926 -17.49 27.80 -21.94
N HIS A 927 -17.31 28.37 -20.75
CA HIS A 927 -17.87 27.82 -19.53
C HIS A 927 -19.40 27.87 -19.53
N ASN A 928 -19.98 29.07 -19.76
CA ASN A 928 -21.40 29.34 -19.55
C ASN A 928 -22.13 29.85 -20.83
N GLY A 929 -21.42 29.96 -21.95
CA GLY A 929 -22.01 30.44 -23.19
C GLY A 929 -22.99 29.45 -23.82
N LYS A 930 -23.86 29.97 -24.66
CA LYS A 930 -24.77 29.19 -25.49
C LYS A 930 -24.03 28.51 -26.63
N THR A 931 -24.58 27.42 -27.14
CA THR A 931 -24.11 26.73 -28.34
C THR A 931 -25.08 27.01 -29.49
N LEU A 932 -24.53 27.42 -30.64
CA LEU A 932 -25.21 27.37 -31.94
C LEU A 932 -24.38 26.48 -32.85
N HIS A 933 -24.93 25.41 -33.39
CA HIS A 933 -24.22 24.50 -34.27
C HIS A 933 -24.94 24.30 -35.60
N PHE A 934 -24.18 24.01 -36.61
CA PHE A 934 -24.67 23.86 -37.98
C PHE A 934 -24.55 22.41 -38.44
N MET A 935 -25.54 21.96 -39.24
CA MET A 935 -25.56 20.61 -39.79
C MET A 935 -24.25 20.30 -40.53
N THR A 936 -23.69 19.17 -40.28
CA THR A 936 -22.42 18.68 -40.82
C THR A 936 -22.49 18.49 -42.34
N ARG A 937 -21.37 18.75 -43.03
CA ARG A 937 -21.22 18.55 -44.48
C ARG A 937 -19.83 18.03 -44.78
N ASP A 938 -19.71 17.03 -45.64
CA ASP A 938 -18.43 16.50 -46.10
C ASP A 938 -17.44 16.16 -44.96
N ASN A 939 -17.95 15.56 -43.92
CA ASN A 939 -17.20 15.23 -42.71
C ASN A 939 -16.57 16.46 -42.00
N THR A 940 -17.22 17.64 -42.12
CA THR A 940 -16.87 18.81 -41.32
C THR A 940 -17.96 19.19 -40.36
N TYR A 941 -17.60 19.87 -39.28
CA TYR A 941 -18.54 20.32 -38.27
C TYR A 941 -18.20 21.74 -37.82
N ALA A 942 -19.25 22.61 -37.78
CA ALA A 942 -19.13 23.98 -37.36
C ALA A 942 -20.07 24.28 -36.18
N TYR A 943 -19.55 24.92 -35.17
CA TYR A 943 -20.35 25.42 -34.04
C TYR A 943 -19.76 26.71 -33.48
N PHE A 944 -20.60 27.42 -32.77
CA PHE A 944 -20.27 28.64 -32.05
C PHE A 944 -20.59 28.49 -30.56
N ARG A 945 -19.68 28.96 -29.73
CA ARG A 945 -19.96 29.28 -28.34
C ARG A 945 -20.08 30.77 -28.22
N TYR A 946 -21.15 31.29 -27.65
CA TYR A 946 -21.39 32.72 -27.62
C TYR A 946 -22.11 33.18 -26.34
N ASN A 947 -21.84 34.39 -25.95
CA ASN A 947 -22.55 35.17 -24.95
C ASN A 947 -22.65 36.64 -25.40
N ASP A 948 -23.04 37.55 -24.49
CA ASP A 948 -23.23 38.98 -24.83
C ASP A 948 -21.92 39.75 -25.03
N LYS A 949 -20.76 39.13 -24.83
CA LYS A 949 -19.43 39.77 -24.87
C LYS A 949 -18.47 39.15 -25.90
N GLU A 950 -18.61 37.90 -26.17
CA GLU A 950 -17.66 37.13 -26.98
C GLU A 950 -18.37 36.08 -27.82
N VAL A 951 -17.79 35.80 -29.00
CA VAL A 951 -18.13 34.66 -29.85
C VAL A 951 -16.88 33.88 -30.13
N VAL A 952 -16.93 32.57 -29.91
CA VAL A 952 -15.91 31.63 -30.33
C VAL A 952 -16.46 30.73 -31.41
N PHE A 953 -15.85 30.77 -32.58
CA PHE A 953 -16.14 29.90 -33.70
C PHE A 953 -15.20 28.72 -33.73
N VAL A 954 -15.76 27.52 -33.86
CA VAL A 954 -15.01 26.27 -33.99
C VAL A 954 -15.42 25.57 -35.28
N TYR A 955 -14.42 25.23 -36.09
CA TYR A 955 -14.60 24.43 -37.29
C TYR A 955 -13.69 23.21 -37.26
N ILE A 956 -14.29 22.04 -37.32
CA ILE A 956 -13.61 20.75 -37.38
C ILE A 956 -13.65 20.21 -38.80
N ASN A 957 -12.51 20.07 -39.47
CA ASN A 957 -12.38 19.37 -40.74
C ASN A 957 -11.82 17.96 -40.50
N ASN A 958 -12.67 16.95 -40.31
CA ASN A 958 -12.27 15.56 -40.17
C ASN A 958 -12.11 14.81 -41.51
N SER A 959 -12.17 15.54 -42.64
CA SER A 959 -11.95 14.98 -43.99
C SER A 959 -10.47 14.96 -44.37
N GLN A 960 -10.14 14.17 -45.39
CA GLN A 960 -8.77 14.08 -45.91
C GLN A 960 -8.45 15.18 -46.95
N GLU A 961 -9.35 16.13 -47.12
CA GLU A 961 -9.25 17.21 -48.11
C GLU A 961 -9.32 18.56 -47.42
N PRO A 962 -8.62 19.60 -47.95
CA PRO A 962 -8.82 20.96 -47.48
C PRO A 962 -10.24 21.43 -47.79
N LYS A 963 -10.86 22.17 -46.87
CA LYS A 963 -12.23 22.68 -47.03
C LYS A 963 -12.28 24.18 -46.94
N HIS A 964 -13.00 24.79 -47.86
CA HIS A 964 -13.38 26.20 -47.76
C HIS A 964 -14.48 26.39 -46.73
N LEU A 965 -14.37 27.42 -45.91
CA LEU A 965 -15.42 27.77 -44.97
C LEU A 965 -16.64 28.31 -45.70
N PRO A 966 -17.84 27.79 -45.49
CA PRO A 966 -19.05 28.43 -45.99
C PRO A 966 -19.48 29.58 -45.06
N TRP A 967 -18.60 30.61 -44.90
CA TRP A 967 -18.77 31.66 -43.88
C TRP A 967 -20.07 32.44 -44.05
N SER A 968 -20.43 32.76 -45.28
CA SER A 968 -21.69 33.40 -45.63
C SER A 968 -22.93 32.56 -45.23
N TYR A 969 -22.81 31.26 -45.06
CA TYR A 969 -23.88 30.37 -44.60
C TYR A 969 -24.14 30.53 -43.11
N TYR A 970 -23.15 30.92 -42.31
CA TYR A 970 -23.23 31.06 -40.85
C TYR A 970 -23.70 32.47 -40.42
N LYS A 971 -24.16 33.36 -41.35
CA LYS A 971 -24.47 34.75 -41.08
C LYS A 971 -25.50 35.03 -39.99
N GLU A 972 -26.27 34.02 -39.55
CA GLU A 972 -27.17 34.10 -38.39
C GLU A 972 -26.44 34.55 -37.12
N ILE A 973 -25.17 34.23 -37.00
CA ILE A 973 -24.31 34.59 -35.84
C ILE A 973 -23.02 35.27 -36.27
N SER A 974 -22.57 35.05 -37.51
CA SER A 974 -21.29 35.57 -38.01
C SER A 974 -21.40 36.96 -38.70
N GLU A 975 -22.61 37.55 -38.78
CA GLU A 975 -22.81 38.86 -39.41
C GLU A 975 -21.99 39.94 -38.70
N GLY A 976 -21.10 40.61 -39.44
CA GLY A 976 -20.20 41.61 -38.87
C GLY A 976 -18.88 41.07 -38.30
N LEU A 977 -18.76 39.76 -38.10
CA LEU A 977 -17.53 39.12 -37.60
C LEU A 977 -16.61 38.79 -38.78
N THR A 978 -15.56 39.58 -38.96
CA THR A 978 -14.64 39.41 -40.10
C THR A 978 -13.20 39.15 -39.68
N THR A 979 -12.82 39.63 -38.50
CA THR A 979 -11.46 39.53 -38.00
C THR A 979 -11.48 39.07 -36.55
N GLY A 980 -10.77 38.00 -36.24
CA GLY A 980 -10.67 37.42 -34.94
C GLY A 980 -9.26 36.92 -34.63
N ARG A 981 -9.04 36.37 -33.46
CA ARG A 981 -7.78 35.75 -33.06
C ARG A 981 -7.91 34.23 -33.19
N ASN A 982 -7.03 33.60 -33.95
CA ASN A 982 -6.91 32.14 -33.93
C ASN A 982 -6.29 31.70 -32.59
N VAL A 983 -7.02 30.93 -31.83
CA VAL A 983 -6.60 30.48 -30.48
C VAL A 983 -5.37 29.57 -30.54
N ILE A 984 -5.28 28.72 -31.58
CA ILE A 984 -4.21 27.72 -31.73
C ILE A 984 -2.88 28.38 -32.10
N THR A 985 -2.90 29.33 -33.06
CA THR A 985 -1.67 29.99 -33.53
C THR A 985 -1.39 31.31 -32.83
N GLY A 986 -2.36 31.89 -32.15
CA GLY A 986 -2.27 33.22 -31.52
C GLY A 986 -2.38 34.39 -32.50
N GLU A 987 -2.49 34.14 -33.83
CA GLU A 987 -2.47 35.15 -34.90
C GLU A 987 -3.85 35.76 -35.07
N THR A 988 -3.85 37.03 -35.52
CA THR A 988 -5.06 37.68 -36.02
C THR A 988 -5.37 37.16 -37.42
N VAL A 989 -6.59 36.66 -37.63
CA VAL A 989 -7.03 36.07 -38.89
C VAL A 989 -8.28 36.75 -39.39
N THR A 990 -8.35 36.90 -40.73
CA THR A 990 -9.57 37.34 -41.42
C THR A 990 -10.33 36.12 -41.89
N ILE A 991 -11.60 36.01 -41.54
CA ILE A 991 -12.45 34.87 -41.86
C ILE A 991 -13.44 35.27 -42.98
N SER A 992 -13.53 34.43 -43.99
CA SER A 992 -14.43 34.59 -45.15
C SER A 992 -14.69 33.25 -45.84
N ASP A 993 -15.50 33.25 -46.92
CA ASP A 993 -15.71 32.04 -47.73
C ASP A 993 -14.42 31.55 -48.43
N ASP A 994 -13.39 32.40 -48.52
CA ASP A 994 -12.07 32.04 -49.08
C ASP A 994 -11.14 31.40 -48.05
N THR A 995 -11.52 31.40 -46.77
CA THR A 995 -10.73 30.77 -45.72
C THR A 995 -10.71 29.26 -45.89
N VAL A 996 -9.51 28.67 -45.91
CA VAL A 996 -9.30 27.22 -46.09
C VAL A 996 -8.81 26.60 -44.81
N VAL A 997 -9.46 25.52 -44.36
CA VAL A 997 -9.02 24.69 -43.26
C VAL A 997 -8.46 23.38 -43.84
N GLY A 998 -7.22 23.07 -43.53
CA GLY A 998 -6.53 21.88 -44.02
C GLY A 998 -7.21 20.56 -43.62
N PRO A 999 -6.80 19.43 -44.24
CA PRO A 999 -7.35 18.11 -43.91
C PRO A 999 -7.00 17.74 -42.49
N GLU A 1000 -7.95 17.15 -41.80
CA GLU A 1000 -7.82 16.70 -40.39
C GLU A 1000 -7.29 17.82 -39.45
N GLN A 1001 -7.82 19.06 -39.66
CA GLN A 1001 -7.45 20.23 -38.87
C GLN A 1001 -8.67 20.91 -38.24
N ALA A 1002 -8.42 21.59 -37.15
CA ALA A 1002 -9.39 22.46 -36.49
C ALA A 1002 -9.00 23.93 -36.68
N LEU A 1003 -10.01 24.79 -36.72
CA LEU A 1003 -9.87 26.23 -36.61
C LEU A 1003 -10.70 26.72 -35.43
N VAL A 1004 -10.07 27.39 -34.48
CA VAL A 1004 -10.73 28.00 -33.32
C VAL A 1004 -10.45 29.48 -33.33
N VAL A 1005 -11.50 30.31 -33.53
CA VAL A 1005 -11.36 31.76 -33.62
C VAL A 1005 -12.23 32.45 -32.59
N GLU A 1006 -11.62 33.30 -31.78
CA GLU A 1006 -12.34 34.17 -30.84
C GLU A 1006 -12.57 35.56 -31.41
N PHE A 1007 -13.78 36.08 -31.25
CA PHE A 1007 -14.20 37.42 -31.64
C PHE A 1007 -14.70 38.16 -30.40
N GLY A 1008 -14.21 39.39 -30.17
CA GLY A 1008 -14.84 40.34 -29.24
C GLY A 1008 -16.05 41.01 -29.91
N ILE A 1009 -17.11 41.18 -29.21
CA ILE A 1009 -18.32 41.89 -29.67
C ILE A 1009 -18.26 43.33 -29.20
#